data_c4988f79b4c7c841e5de99a1b3ffe998
#
_entry.id   c4988f79b4c7c841e5de99a1b3ffe998
#
_cell.length_a   1.000
_cell.length_b   1.000
_cell.length_c   1.000
_cell.angle_alpha   90.00
_cell.angle_beta   90.00
_cell.angle_gamma   90.00
#
_symmetry.space_group_name_H-M   'P 1'
#
loop_
_entity.id
_entity.type
_entity.pdbx_description
1 polymer ?
#
loop_
_entity_poly.entity_id
_entity_poly.type
_entity_poly.pdbx_seq_one_letter_code
_entity_poly.pdbx_strand_id
1 'polypeptide(L)'
;MNNIYDILSHFREKSFTEKEKGTQFERLMRAWLRTDPRYADRFEHVWLWEDFPARQDFGGKDTGIDLVAKTHDGDYWAIQCKCYAENAVIDKPSVDSFLATSSRTFNNEVTFQTTSFAHRLWISTTNHWGPNAEEAIQNQNPPVSRVNLYDLDHSSADWSKLFEGLEGKAALAGKKQLRAHQREALEAAHLHFQNHDRGKLVMACGTGKTFTSLKLIEQELQGKGLVLFLVPSIALLGQSLNDWMGDAETPIKAICICSDSRASRKIKRGNPSDELDDSTVDLALPASTNADSIVRQLDACRSHQGLTVIFSTYQSIDVIATAQALLLEQTHGAFGTFDFVVCDEAHRTTGLKIAKQDESNFIKIHNDDFIRGKKRLYMTATPRLYTDDAKLRANKADATLCSMDDEKIYGQEFFRVNFSYAVRHGILTDYKVLVLTVSEDMIPDTLMQQVKDLQAKELNYDDTGRLIGVINGLSKKIMGDKGVTWDADPRLMRRALAFTHKIGKADEPGTSRNIEHVLPRISALYNESLSDEERKSVVHIKARHVDGSMGAAQRNDALAWLAEDSTDPQECRVVTNVRCLSEGVDVPALDAVLFLSARNSQVDVVQSVGRVMRSFRRGKPDEKKYGYIIIPIIVPEGTTPEEALNDNKTFSVVWSILNALRAHDDHFNAHVNTIALNKDKGSKVTVGLPGFRQTGVGGSALSGDTNDHHDAQEISNQEIAHQLTLQFGATQQSIFAKLVEKCGDRLYWENWAAEVGEIAKKYIARIARLVTSDGGKYSAEFDEFVVTLRHNLNPGITAEQCIEMLAQHLITRPVFEALFADYQFVSNNSISSSMQLNDRLARIGSRGQGPHGAFQLLRIGAHQRGQNRQPRRETDGNQKSL
;
A
#
# COMPACT_ATOMS: atom_id res chain seq x y z
N MET A 1 -9.16 -13.82 -28.69
CA MET A 1 -9.91 -12.95 -27.77
C MET A 1 -9.35 -13.20 -26.39
N ASN A 2 -8.63 -12.24 -25.81
CA ASN A 2 -7.82 -12.52 -24.62
C ASN A 2 -8.44 -12.00 -23.31
N ASN A 3 -9.51 -11.22 -23.39
CA ASN A 3 -10.19 -10.64 -22.24
C ASN A 3 -11.71 -10.58 -22.46
N ILE A 4 -12.43 -10.23 -21.39
CA ILE A 4 -13.89 -10.14 -21.43
C ILE A 4 -14.37 -9.05 -22.40
N TYR A 5 -13.66 -7.93 -22.53
CA TYR A 5 -14.01 -6.81 -23.43
C TYR A 5 -14.03 -7.23 -24.91
N ASP A 6 -13.03 -8.04 -25.32
CA ASP A 6 -12.97 -8.59 -26.70
C ASP A 6 -14.20 -9.45 -27.00
N ILE A 7 -14.63 -10.28 -26.04
CA ILE A 7 -15.79 -11.15 -26.18
C ILE A 7 -17.08 -10.33 -26.25
N LEU A 8 -17.22 -9.34 -25.38
CA LEU A 8 -18.38 -8.45 -25.38
C LEU A 8 -18.48 -7.63 -26.67
N SER A 9 -17.35 -7.16 -27.19
CA SER A 9 -17.29 -6.49 -28.50
C SER A 9 -17.74 -7.44 -29.62
N HIS A 10 -17.26 -8.68 -29.60
CA HIS A 10 -17.66 -9.71 -30.57
C HIS A 10 -19.16 -10.00 -30.49
N PHE A 11 -19.76 -10.09 -29.29
CA PHE A 11 -21.19 -10.28 -29.15
C PHE A 11 -21.98 -9.09 -29.72
N ARG A 12 -21.52 -7.86 -29.53
CA ARG A 12 -22.14 -6.63 -30.05
C ARG A 12 -22.05 -6.54 -31.57
N GLU A 13 -20.94 -7.01 -32.15
CA GLU A 13 -20.75 -6.96 -33.62
C GLU A 13 -21.46 -8.06 -34.38
N LYS A 14 -21.59 -9.27 -33.81
CA LYS A 14 -22.10 -10.44 -34.52
C LYS A 14 -23.56 -10.78 -34.21
N SER A 15 -24.15 -10.29 -33.15
CA SER A 15 -25.55 -10.57 -32.81
C SER A 15 -26.47 -9.69 -33.61
N PHE A 16 -27.42 -10.32 -34.30
CA PHE A 16 -28.44 -9.63 -35.11
C PHE A 16 -29.53 -9.00 -34.25
N THR A 17 -29.75 -9.49 -33.04
CA THR A 17 -30.79 -9.00 -32.15
C THR A 17 -30.26 -8.89 -30.71
N GLU A 18 -30.87 -7.97 -29.91
CA GLU A 18 -30.57 -7.86 -28.47
C GLU A 18 -30.84 -9.17 -27.71
N LYS A 19 -31.86 -9.92 -28.14
CA LYS A 19 -32.20 -11.22 -27.54
C LYS A 19 -31.11 -12.26 -27.79
N GLU A 20 -30.55 -12.32 -28.98
CA GLU A 20 -29.45 -13.24 -29.32
C GLU A 20 -28.22 -12.92 -28.52
N LYS A 21 -27.87 -11.64 -28.40
CA LYS A 21 -26.77 -11.15 -27.57
C LYS A 21 -26.97 -11.54 -26.11
N GLY A 22 -28.17 -11.36 -25.57
CA GLY A 22 -28.52 -11.76 -24.20
C GLY A 22 -28.31 -13.26 -23.97
N THR A 23 -28.84 -14.10 -24.87
CA THR A 23 -28.70 -15.56 -24.76
C THR A 23 -27.24 -16.03 -24.85
N GLN A 24 -26.41 -15.41 -25.69
CA GLN A 24 -24.98 -15.72 -25.75
C GLN A 24 -24.28 -15.37 -24.42
N PHE A 25 -24.61 -14.22 -23.84
CA PHE A 25 -24.07 -13.80 -22.56
C PHE A 25 -24.53 -14.72 -21.41
N GLU A 26 -25.79 -15.11 -21.35
CA GLU A 26 -26.32 -16.05 -20.35
C GLU A 26 -25.58 -17.39 -20.41
N ARG A 27 -25.32 -17.93 -21.60
CA ARG A 27 -24.55 -19.18 -21.77
C ARG A 27 -23.09 -19.02 -21.32
N LEU A 28 -22.46 -17.87 -21.63
CA LEU A 28 -21.13 -17.56 -21.16
C LEU A 28 -21.09 -17.46 -19.62
N MET A 29 -22.10 -16.80 -19.00
CA MET A 29 -22.16 -16.68 -17.54
C MET A 29 -22.43 -18.03 -16.85
N ARG A 30 -23.21 -18.92 -17.46
CA ARG A 30 -23.36 -20.29 -16.98
C ARG A 30 -22.01 -21.03 -16.96
N ALA A 31 -21.23 -20.94 -18.05
CA ALA A 31 -19.90 -21.53 -18.13
C ALA A 31 -18.93 -20.92 -17.12
N TRP A 32 -18.99 -19.60 -16.95
CA TRP A 32 -18.21 -18.87 -15.97
C TRP A 32 -18.53 -19.27 -14.53
N LEU A 33 -19.81 -19.37 -14.14
CA LEU A 33 -20.22 -19.82 -12.81
C LEU A 33 -19.78 -21.26 -12.48
N ARG A 34 -19.61 -22.12 -13.50
CA ARG A 34 -19.06 -23.49 -13.36
C ARG A 34 -17.54 -23.51 -13.33
N THR A 35 -16.89 -22.39 -13.61
CA THR A 35 -15.43 -22.26 -13.74
C THR A 35 -14.82 -21.47 -12.61
N ASP A 36 -15.40 -20.32 -12.26
CA ASP A 36 -14.88 -19.43 -11.23
C ASP A 36 -14.90 -20.12 -9.85
N PRO A 37 -13.77 -20.20 -9.12
CA PRO A 37 -13.66 -20.97 -7.89
C PRO A 37 -14.65 -20.54 -6.78
N ARG A 38 -15.14 -19.30 -6.82
CA ARG A 38 -16.13 -18.78 -5.86
C ARG A 38 -17.46 -19.51 -5.97
N TYR A 39 -17.79 -20.02 -7.16
CA TYR A 39 -19.08 -20.61 -7.49
C TYR A 39 -18.98 -22.08 -7.87
N ALA A 40 -17.92 -22.49 -8.57
CA ALA A 40 -17.74 -23.84 -9.14
C ALA A 40 -17.85 -24.95 -8.09
N ASP A 41 -17.20 -24.79 -6.95
CA ASP A 41 -17.23 -25.75 -5.84
C ASP A 41 -18.47 -25.60 -4.94
N ARG A 42 -19.28 -24.55 -5.15
CA ARG A 42 -20.51 -24.30 -4.40
C ARG A 42 -21.76 -24.88 -5.07
N PHE A 43 -21.82 -24.78 -6.41
CA PHE A 43 -23.00 -25.17 -7.16
C PHE A 43 -22.94 -26.63 -7.62
N GLU A 44 -23.96 -27.39 -7.24
CA GLU A 44 -24.22 -28.74 -7.75
C GLU A 44 -24.69 -28.66 -9.22
N HIS A 45 -25.61 -27.73 -9.52
CA HIS A 45 -26.17 -27.50 -10.84
C HIS A 45 -26.31 -25.99 -11.13
N VAL A 46 -26.14 -25.63 -12.42
CA VAL A 46 -26.46 -24.29 -12.95
C VAL A 46 -27.25 -24.50 -14.25
N TRP A 47 -28.54 -24.15 -14.22
CA TRP A 47 -29.45 -24.22 -15.36
C TRP A 47 -29.63 -22.87 -16.04
N LEU A 48 -29.81 -22.87 -17.35
CA LEU A 48 -30.50 -21.76 -18.02
C LEU A 48 -31.98 -21.77 -17.56
N TRP A 49 -32.61 -20.61 -17.58
CA TRP A 49 -34.02 -20.53 -17.15
C TRP A 49 -34.90 -21.49 -17.92
N GLU A 50 -34.67 -21.69 -19.23
CA GLU A 50 -35.41 -22.63 -20.10
C GLU A 50 -35.26 -24.09 -19.65
N ASP A 51 -34.16 -24.45 -19.04
CA ASP A 51 -33.80 -25.80 -18.58
C ASP A 51 -34.19 -26.05 -17.10
N PHE A 52 -34.62 -25.00 -16.38
CA PHE A 52 -34.94 -25.10 -14.95
C PHE A 52 -36.19 -25.95 -14.74
N PRO A 53 -36.13 -27.07 -14.02
CA PRO A 53 -37.26 -28.01 -13.94
C PRO A 53 -38.52 -27.41 -13.35
N ALA A 54 -38.44 -26.59 -12.28
CA ALA A 54 -39.58 -25.95 -11.66
C ALA A 54 -40.08 -24.67 -12.37
N ARG A 55 -39.63 -24.40 -13.60
CA ARG A 55 -40.01 -23.23 -14.39
C ARG A 55 -41.51 -23.07 -14.56
N GLN A 56 -42.25 -24.19 -14.63
CA GLN A 56 -43.71 -24.16 -14.82
C GLN A 56 -44.45 -23.51 -13.64
N ASP A 57 -43.90 -23.58 -12.42
CA ASP A 57 -44.46 -22.94 -11.23
C ASP A 57 -44.48 -21.40 -11.34
N PHE A 58 -43.63 -20.86 -12.24
CA PHE A 58 -43.57 -19.43 -12.56
C PHE A 58 -44.40 -19.02 -13.76
N GLY A 59 -45.16 -19.97 -14.34
CA GLY A 59 -46.01 -19.75 -15.54
C GLY A 59 -45.26 -19.92 -16.85
N GLY A 60 -44.06 -20.47 -16.83
CA GLY A 60 -43.28 -20.87 -18.01
C GLY A 60 -42.72 -19.73 -18.90
N LYS A 61 -43.04 -18.46 -18.60
CA LYS A 61 -42.56 -17.28 -19.35
C LYS A 61 -41.24 -16.80 -18.80
N ASP A 62 -40.54 -16.03 -19.64
CA ASP A 62 -39.37 -15.24 -19.18
C ASP A 62 -39.87 -14.18 -18.20
N THR A 63 -39.32 -14.23 -16.98
CA THR A 63 -39.86 -13.46 -15.85
C THR A 63 -38.79 -12.66 -15.15
N GLY A 64 -37.62 -12.47 -15.79
CA GLY A 64 -36.53 -11.69 -15.23
C GLY A 64 -35.54 -12.53 -14.36
N ILE A 65 -35.54 -13.87 -14.54
CA ILE A 65 -34.47 -14.77 -14.06
C ILE A 65 -33.89 -15.44 -15.28
N ASP A 66 -32.59 -15.37 -15.48
CA ASP A 66 -31.92 -15.93 -16.66
C ASP A 66 -31.24 -17.27 -16.34
N LEU A 67 -30.73 -17.44 -15.12
CA LEU A 67 -30.14 -18.68 -14.64
C LEU A 67 -30.67 -19.04 -13.26
N VAL A 68 -30.67 -20.34 -12.95
CA VAL A 68 -30.92 -20.86 -11.61
C VAL A 68 -29.76 -21.77 -11.22
N ALA A 69 -29.21 -21.57 -10.03
CA ALA A 69 -28.20 -22.46 -9.49
C ALA A 69 -28.69 -23.15 -8.22
N LYS A 70 -28.32 -24.44 -8.05
CA LYS A 70 -28.56 -25.22 -6.84
C LYS A 70 -27.22 -25.49 -6.18
N THR A 71 -27.11 -25.18 -4.88
CA THR A 71 -25.91 -25.44 -4.09
C THR A 71 -25.85 -26.90 -3.64
N HIS A 72 -24.66 -27.40 -3.29
CA HIS A 72 -24.52 -28.72 -2.67
C HIS A 72 -25.26 -28.87 -1.34
N ASP A 73 -25.57 -27.75 -0.66
CA ASP A 73 -26.33 -27.71 0.58
C ASP A 73 -27.87 -27.75 0.31
N GLY A 74 -28.29 -27.72 -0.97
CA GLY A 74 -29.67 -27.82 -1.41
C GLY A 74 -30.39 -26.48 -1.61
N ASP A 75 -29.74 -25.37 -1.37
CA ASP A 75 -30.26 -24.01 -1.58
C ASP A 75 -30.32 -23.64 -3.06
N TYR A 76 -31.31 -22.85 -3.45
CA TYR A 76 -31.47 -22.33 -4.81
C TYR A 76 -31.13 -20.86 -4.88
N TRP A 77 -30.39 -20.45 -5.93
CA TRP A 77 -30.05 -19.05 -6.24
C TRP A 77 -30.75 -18.62 -7.52
N ALA A 78 -31.41 -17.46 -7.50
CA ALA A 78 -31.88 -16.79 -8.70
C ALA A 78 -30.78 -15.89 -9.26
N ILE A 79 -30.55 -15.97 -10.57
CA ILE A 79 -29.44 -15.24 -11.22
C ILE A 79 -30.01 -14.47 -12.42
N GLN A 80 -29.72 -13.18 -12.48
CA GLN A 80 -30.04 -12.30 -13.61
C GLN A 80 -28.74 -11.91 -14.32
N CYS A 81 -28.72 -12.02 -15.65
CA CYS A 81 -27.60 -11.68 -16.50
C CYS A 81 -27.98 -10.56 -17.48
N LYS A 82 -27.25 -9.46 -17.48
CA LYS A 82 -27.52 -8.31 -18.36
C LYS A 82 -26.28 -7.90 -19.16
N CYS A 83 -26.37 -8.06 -20.48
CA CYS A 83 -25.35 -7.63 -21.42
C CYS A 83 -25.61 -6.21 -21.91
N TYR A 84 -25.28 -5.23 -21.05
CA TYR A 84 -25.40 -3.80 -21.36
C TYR A 84 -24.21 -3.27 -22.17
N ALA A 85 -24.36 -2.08 -22.74
CA ALA A 85 -23.21 -1.29 -23.15
C ALA A 85 -22.40 -0.87 -21.89
N GLU A 86 -21.09 -0.70 -22.02
CA GLU A 86 -20.19 -0.44 -20.92
C GLU A 86 -20.61 0.80 -20.09
N ASN A 87 -21.08 1.86 -20.77
CA ASN A 87 -21.53 3.10 -20.15
C ASN A 87 -23.03 3.13 -19.83
N ALA A 88 -23.74 2.01 -19.98
CA ALA A 88 -25.16 1.96 -19.67
C ALA A 88 -25.38 2.01 -18.16
N VAL A 89 -26.38 2.75 -17.73
CA VAL A 89 -26.77 2.85 -16.31
C VAL A 89 -27.91 1.87 -16.03
N ILE A 90 -27.73 1.01 -15.04
CA ILE A 90 -28.77 0.07 -14.57
C ILE A 90 -29.85 0.88 -13.88
N ASP A 91 -31.08 0.73 -14.32
CA ASP A 91 -32.25 1.43 -13.80
C ASP A 91 -33.06 0.58 -12.81
N LYS A 92 -33.89 1.24 -11.99
CA LYS A 92 -34.71 0.58 -10.99
C LYS A 92 -35.72 -0.40 -11.57
N PRO A 93 -36.43 -0.10 -12.68
CA PRO A 93 -37.41 -1.04 -13.28
C PRO A 93 -36.81 -2.40 -13.64
N SER A 94 -35.60 -2.43 -14.14
CA SER A 94 -34.87 -3.68 -14.46
C SER A 94 -34.63 -4.52 -13.22
N VAL A 95 -34.24 -3.88 -12.10
CA VAL A 95 -34.01 -4.52 -10.81
C VAL A 95 -35.31 -5.01 -10.18
N ASP A 96 -36.35 -4.18 -10.16
CA ASP A 96 -37.66 -4.51 -9.55
C ASP A 96 -38.30 -5.78 -10.17
N SER A 97 -38.19 -5.97 -11.47
CA SER A 97 -38.68 -7.17 -12.16
C SER A 97 -38.01 -8.44 -11.64
N PHE A 98 -36.66 -8.42 -11.50
CA PHE A 98 -35.88 -9.52 -10.94
C PHE A 98 -36.23 -9.80 -9.48
N LEU A 99 -36.33 -8.77 -8.64
CA LEU A 99 -36.68 -8.90 -7.22
C LEU A 99 -38.08 -9.48 -7.04
N ALA A 100 -39.05 -9.02 -7.83
CA ALA A 100 -40.45 -9.49 -7.77
C ALA A 100 -40.56 -10.99 -8.13
N THR A 101 -39.89 -11.42 -9.20
CA THR A 101 -39.96 -12.82 -9.64
C THR A 101 -39.16 -13.75 -8.70
N SER A 102 -37.99 -13.34 -8.26
CA SER A 102 -37.15 -14.14 -7.35
C SER A 102 -37.64 -14.19 -5.91
N SER A 103 -38.75 -13.48 -5.59
CA SER A 103 -39.42 -13.59 -4.29
C SER A 103 -40.51 -14.69 -4.26
N ARG A 104 -40.81 -15.31 -5.40
CA ARG A 104 -41.81 -16.34 -5.50
C ARG A 104 -41.30 -17.69 -5.02
N THR A 105 -42.23 -18.53 -4.53
CA THR A 105 -41.94 -19.91 -4.15
C THR A 105 -42.23 -20.86 -5.32
N PHE A 106 -41.60 -22.04 -5.27
CA PHE A 106 -41.76 -23.12 -6.24
C PHE A 106 -41.60 -24.48 -5.55
N ASN A 107 -41.91 -25.57 -6.22
CA ASN A 107 -41.80 -26.91 -5.67
C ASN A 107 -40.41 -27.51 -6.00
N ASN A 108 -39.76 -28.01 -4.97
CA ASN A 108 -38.50 -28.75 -5.12
C ASN A 108 -38.79 -30.06 -5.84
N GLU A 109 -38.07 -30.37 -6.90
CA GLU A 109 -38.24 -31.55 -7.76
C GLU A 109 -38.07 -32.89 -7.05
N VAL A 110 -37.19 -32.93 -6.05
CA VAL A 110 -36.81 -34.16 -5.35
C VAL A 110 -37.67 -34.38 -4.12
N THR A 111 -37.95 -33.28 -3.35
CA THR A 111 -38.70 -33.39 -2.09
C THR A 111 -40.18 -33.08 -2.26
N PHE A 112 -40.61 -32.51 -3.39
CA PHE A 112 -41.95 -31.99 -3.65
C PHE A 112 -42.44 -30.98 -2.61
N GLN A 113 -41.51 -30.42 -1.80
CA GLN A 113 -41.85 -29.39 -0.83
C GLN A 113 -41.73 -28.00 -1.46
N THR A 114 -42.59 -27.10 -1.04
CA THR A 114 -42.50 -25.70 -1.44
C THR A 114 -41.24 -25.08 -0.90
N THR A 115 -40.42 -24.51 -1.78
CA THR A 115 -39.16 -23.86 -1.47
C THR A 115 -39.10 -22.45 -2.08
N SER A 116 -38.09 -21.70 -1.73
CA SER A 116 -37.79 -20.35 -2.25
C SER A 116 -36.33 -20.20 -2.57
N PHE A 117 -35.99 -19.18 -3.33
CA PHE A 117 -34.59 -18.83 -3.51
C PHE A 117 -33.97 -18.35 -2.18
N ALA A 118 -32.83 -18.87 -1.84
CA ALA A 118 -32.06 -18.47 -0.64
C ALA A 118 -31.14 -17.26 -0.90
N HIS A 119 -30.82 -17.02 -2.16
CA HIS A 119 -29.92 -15.92 -2.57
C HIS A 119 -30.25 -15.44 -3.99
N ARG A 120 -29.88 -14.20 -4.27
CA ARG A 120 -30.01 -13.54 -5.56
C ARG A 120 -28.65 -13.06 -6.06
N LEU A 121 -28.34 -13.27 -7.34
CA LEU A 121 -27.11 -12.81 -7.97
C LEU A 121 -27.44 -12.00 -9.22
N TRP A 122 -26.97 -10.77 -9.27
CA TRP A 122 -27.06 -9.92 -10.44
C TRP A 122 -25.70 -9.84 -11.14
N ILE A 123 -25.65 -10.20 -12.42
CA ILE A 123 -24.45 -10.15 -13.25
C ILE A 123 -24.67 -9.16 -14.38
N SER A 124 -23.78 -8.17 -14.55
CA SER A 124 -23.89 -7.16 -15.60
C SER A 124 -22.56 -6.78 -16.21
N THR A 125 -22.60 -6.34 -17.48
CA THR A 125 -21.45 -5.86 -18.24
C THR A 125 -21.27 -4.34 -18.15
N THR A 126 -21.73 -3.72 -17.07
CA THR A 126 -21.51 -2.31 -16.74
C THR A 126 -21.25 -2.16 -15.25
N ASN A 127 -20.49 -1.11 -14.90
CA ASN A 127 -20.23 -0.72 -13.51
C ASN A 127 -21.19 0.38 -13.03
N HIS A 128 -22.05 0.91 -13.90
CA HIS A 128 -22.87 2.08 -13.63
C HIS A 128 -24.26 1.70 -13.13
N TRP A 129 -24.57 2.08 -11.89
CA TRP A 129 -25.87 1.88 -11.25
C TRP A 129 -26.55 3.22 -11.00
N GLY A 130 -27.81 3.31 -11.33
CA GLY A 130 -28.65 4.45 -10.95
C GLY A 130 -28.91 4.46 -9.44
N PRO A 131 -29.01 5.64 -8.79
CA PRO A 131 -29.18 5.73 -7.32
C PRO A 131 -30.37 4.93 -6.78
N ASN A 132 -31.48 4.92 -7.50
CA ASN A 132 -32.69 4.18 -7.13
C ASN A 132 -32.53 2.65 -7.32
N ALA A 133 -31.70 2.21 -8.26
CA ALA A 133 -31.37 0.80 -8.44
C ALA A 133 -30.43 0.31 -7.33
N GLU A 134 -29.43 1.13 -6.96
CA GLU A 134 -28.56 0.88 -5.80
C GLU A 134 -29.35 0.71 -4.51
N GLU A 135 -30.33 1.59 -4.25
CA GLU A 135 -31.18 1.51 -3.07
C GLU A 135 -32.07 0.25 -3.09
N ALA A 136 -32.59 -0.13 -4.28
CA ALA A 136 -33.50 -1.26 -4.42
C ALA A 136 -32.87 -2.61 -4.09
N ILE A 137 -31.55 -2.81 -4.35
CA ILE A 137 -30.86 -4.09 -4.08
C ILE A 137 -30.37 -4.24 -2.65
N GLN A 138 -30.39 -3.15 -1.86
CA GLN A 138 -29.89 -3.17 -0.49
C GLN A 138 -30.95 -3.75 0.47
N ASN A 139 -30.46 -4.39 1.54
CA ASN A 139 -31.31 -4.91 2.64
C ASN A 139 -32.45 -5.85 2.17
N GLN A 140 -32.25 -6.57 1.08
CA GLN A 140 -33.20 -7.53 0.54
C GLN A 140 -33.22 -8.85 1.34
N ASN A 141 -34.37 -9.52 1.39
CA ASN A 141 -34.51 -10.88 1.89
C ASN A 141 -35.31 -11.71 0.86
N PRO A 142 -34.68 -12.73 0.23
CA PRO A 142 -33.26 -13.14 0.32
C PRO A 142 -32.30 -12.05 -0.14
N PRO A 143 -31.06 -12.11 0.36
CA PRO A 143 -30.05 -11.10 0.04
C PRO A 143 -29.64 -11.11 -1.44
N VAL A 144 -29.16 -9.97 -1.92
CA VAL A 144 -28.65 -9.80 -3.27
C VAL A 144 -27.13 -9.62 -3.23
N SER A 145 -26.42 -10.33 -4.10
CA SER A 145 -25.03 -10.00 -4.48
C SER A 145 -25.01 -9.54 -5.93
N ARG A 146 -23.99 -8.75 -6.28
CA ARG A 146 -23.76 -8.32 -7.65
C ARG A 146 -22.35 -8.62 -8.12
N VAL A 147 -22.25 -8.86 -9.42
CA VAL A 147 -21.02 -9.00 -10.18
C VAL A 147 -21.10 -8.03 -11.35
N ASN A 148 -20.22 -7.03 -11.34
CA ASN A 148 -20.17 -6.01 -12.38
C ASN A 148 -19.05 -6.33 -13.40
N LEU A 149 -18.90 -5.51 -14.43
CA LEU A 149 -17.88 -5.68 -15.45
C LEU A 149 -16.46 -5.73 -14.84
N TYR A 150 -16.20 -4.90 -13.83
CA TYR A 150 -14.94 -4.91 -13.09
C TYR A 150 -14.64 -6.28 -12.46
N ASP A 151 -15.64 -6.92 -11.84
CA ASP A 151 -15.49 -8.21 -11.19
C ASP A 151 -15.27 -9.35 -12.20
N LEU A 152 -15.90 -9.24 -13.38
CA LEU A 152 -15.69 -10.18 -14.49
C LEU A 152 -14.29 -10.05 -15.05
N ASP A 153 -13.79 -8.83 -15.27
CA ASP A 153 -12.45 -8.57 -15.79
C ASP A 153 -11.35 -9.10 -14.86
N HIS A 154 -11.59 -9.03 -13.54
CA HIS A 154 -10.66 -9.50 -12.51
C HIS A 154 -10.91 -10.96 -12.06
N SER A 155 -11.77 -11.69 -12.75
CA SER A 155 -12.02 -13.11 -12.48
C SER A 155 -10.78 -13.97 -12.78
N SER A 156 -10.64 -15.07 -12.03
CA SER A 156 -9.61 -16.10 -12.28
C SER A 156 -9.92 -17.01 -13.48
N ALA A 157 -11.01 -16.78 -14.20
CA ALA A 157 -11.33 -17.49 -15.42
C ALA A 157 -10.51 -16.99 -16.63
N ASP A 158 -10.08 -17.91 -17.47
CA ASP A 158 -9.50 -17.60 -18.78
C ASP A 158 -10.62 -17.41 -19.81
N TRP A 159 -10.92 -16.18 -20.12
CA TRP A 159 -12.02 -15.82 -20.99
C TRP A 159 -11.91 -16.39 -22.42
N SER A 160 -10.69 -16.55 -22.94
CA SER A 160 -10.49 -17.16 -24.26
C SER A 160 -10.91 -18.62 -24.26
N LYS A 161 -10.56 -19.36 -23.23
CA LYS A 161 -10.94 -20.77 -23.09
C LYS A 161 -12.43 -20.95 -22.85
N LEU A 162 -13.05 -20.09 -22.04
CA LEU A 162 -14.51 -20.07 -21.86
C LEU A 162 -15.24 -19.81 -23.19
N PHE A 163 -14.74 -18.88 -24.00
CA PHE A 163 -15.32 -18.59 -25.31
C PHE A 163 -15.16 -19.74 -26.30
N GLU A 164 -14.08 -20.52 -26.20
CA GLU A 164 -13.86 -21.75 -26.96
C GLU A 164 -14.74 -22.94 -26.48
N GLY A 165 -15.50 -22.75 -25.41
CA GLY A 165 -16.42 -23.76 -24.87
C GLY A 165 -15.79 -24.68 -23.82
N LEU A 166 -14.60 -24.35 -23.29
CA LEU A 166 -14.01 -25.05 -22.16
C LEU A 166 -14.66 -24.52 -20.85
N GLU A 167 -14.86 -25.41 -19.87
CA GLU A 167 -15.45 -25.08 -18.56
C GLU A 167 -14.62 -25.71 -17.42
N GLY A 168 -14.84 -25.23 -16.20
CA GLY A 168 -14.22 -25.77 -15.00
C GLY A 168 -12.71 -25.54 -14.94
N LYS A 169 -11.98 -26.45 -14.33
CA LYS A 169 -10.53 -26.32 -14.11
C LYS A 169 -9.72 -26.07 -15.39
N ALA A 170 -10.21 -26.57 -16.55
CA ALA A 170 -9.55 -26.40 -17.84
C ALA A 170 -9.58 -24.94 -18.33
N ALA A 171 -10.58 -24.17 -17.91
CA ALA A 171 -10.76 -22.77 -18.27
C ALA A 171 -10.28 -21.77 -17.20
N LEU A 172 -9.49 -22.21 -16.22
CA LEU A 172 -8.87 -21.31 -15.27
C LEU A 172 -7.62 -20.66 -15.85
N ALA A 173 -7.37 -19.44 -15.45
CA ALA A 173 -6.10 -18.75 -15.67
C ALA A 173 -4.97 -19.39 -14.84
N GLY A 174 -3.73 -19.14 -15.23
CA GLY A 174 -2.58 -19.65 -14.49
C GLY A 174 -2.47 -19.04 -13.09
N LYS A 175 -2.26 -19.86 -12.07
CA LYS A 175 -2.07 -19.43 -10.69
C LYS A 175 -0.74 -18.72 -10.49
N LYS A 176 -0.73 -17.78 -9.54
CA LYS A 176 0.48 -17.07 -9.13
C LYS A 176 1.52 -18.03 -8.55
N GLN A 177 2.79 -17.76 -8.84
CA GLN A 177 3.91 -18.54 -8.31
C GLN A 177 4.60 -17.79 -7.18
N LEU A 178 5.06 -18.55 -6.15
CA LEU A 178 5.80 -17.98 -5.03
C LEU A 178 7.11 -17.33 -5.50
N ARG A 179 7.32 -16.10 -5.09
CA ARG A 179 8.61 -15.38 -5.24
C ARG A 179 9.58 -15.81 -4.14
N ALA A 180 10.88 -15.52 -4.29
CA ALA A 180 11.92 -15.91 -3.34
C ALA A 180 11.60 -15.47 -1.90
N HIS A 181 11.30 -14.19 -1.69
CA HIS A 181 10.97 -13.65 -0.36
C HIS A 181 9.72 -14.28 0.27
N GLN A 182 8.77 -14.73 -0.54
CA GLN A 182 7.56 -15.41 -0.05
C GLN A 182 7.90 -16.84 0.41
N ARG A 183 8.78 -17.54 -0.30
CA ARG A 183 9.29 -18.86 0.14
C ARG A 183 10.06 -18.74 1.46
N GLU A 184 10.93 -17.73 1.58
CA GLU A 184 11.63 -17.44 2.83
C GLU A 184 10.65 -17.16 3.99
N ALA A 185 9.57 -16.42 3.70
CA ALA A 185 8.52 -16.16 4.70
C ALA A 185 7.81 -17.44 5.15
N LEU A 186 7.52 -18.38 4.21
CA LEU A 186 6.90 -19.66 4.53
C LEU A 186 7.82 -20.53 5.39
N GLU A 187 9.10 -20.61 5.05
CA GLU A 187 10.11 -21.35 5.82
C GLU A 187 10.25 -20.78 7.24
N ALA A 188 10.34 -19.44 7.37
CA ALA A 188 10.41 -18.79 8.67
C ALA A 188 9.15 -19.01 9.50
N ALA A 189 7.96 -18.96 8.88
CA ALA A 189 6.69 -19.24 9.54
C ALA A 189 6.61 -20.67 10.03
N HIS A 190 7.02 -21.65 9.20
CA HIS A 190 7.02 -23.09 9.55
C HIS A 190 7.89 -23.33 10.78
N LEU A 191 9.11 -22.81 10.80
CA LEU A 191 10.02 -22.95 11.95
C LEU A 191 9.44 -22.26 13.21
N HIS A 192 8.82 -21.10 13.05
CA HIS A 192 8.23 -20.36 14.16
C HIS A 192 7.04 -21.10 14.79
N PHE A 193 6.08 -21.52 13.95
CA PHE A 193 4.83 -22.15 14.42
C PHE A 193 4.99 -23.62 14.89
N GLN A 194 6.18 -24.18 14.84
CA GLN A 194 6.51 -25.45 15.53
C GLN A 194 6.52 -25.28 17.06
N ASN A 195 6.92 -24.09 17.56
CA ASN A 195 7.14 -23.86 18.98
C ASN A 195 6.30 -22.71 19.57
N HIS A 196 5.59 -21.95 18.73
CA HIS A 196 4.82 -20.79 19.14
C HIS A 196 3.40 -20.85 18.53
N ASP A 197 2.45 -20.32 19.29
CA ASP A 197 1.05 -20.23 18.87
C ASP A 197 0.68 -18.86 18.25
N ARG A 198 1.57 -17.86 18.37
CA ARG A 198 1.37 -16.50 17.85
C ARG A 198 2.62 -15.99 17.16
N GLY A 199 2.44 -15.24 16.08
CA GLY A 199 3.58 -14.64 15.37
C GLY A 199 3.19 -13.50 14.45
N LYS A 200 4.17 -12.62 14.19
CA LYS A 200 4.02 -11.45 13.32
C LYS A 200 4.73 -11.65 12.00
N LEU A 201 4.01 -11.41 10.91
CA LEU A 201 4.52 -11.31 9.55
C LEU A 201 4.47 -9.83 9.10
N VAL A 202 5.62 -9.20 8.98
CA VAL A 202 5.71 -7.80 8.56
C VAL A 202 6.16 -7.73 7.10
N MET A 203 5.27 -7.31 6.22
CA MET A 203 5.56 -7.20 4.78
C MET A 203 5.05 -5.88 4.24
N ALA A 204 5.92 -5.13 3.55
CA ALA A 204 5.56 -3.87 2.91
C ALA A 204 4.37 -4.02 1.95
N CYS A 205 3.61 -2.93 1.76
CA CYS A 205 2.49 -2.91 0.82
C CYS A 205 2.97 -3.27 -0.59
N GLY A 206 2.19 -4.10 -1.33
CA GLY A 206 2.55 -4.52 -2.68
C GLY A 206 3.53 -5.71 -2.78
N THR A 207 4.00 -6.27 -1.67
CA THR A 207 4.90 -7.45 -1.67
C THR A 207 4.17 -8.79 -1.67
N GLY A 208 2.81 -8.78 -1.64
CA GLY A 208 1.97 -9.97 -1.76
C GLY A 208 1.64 -10.65 -0.43
N LYS A 209 1.37 -9.89 0.64
CA LYS A 209 0.95 -10.41 1.96
C LYS A 209 -0.18 -11.44 1.87
N THR A 210 -1.27 -11.10 1.19
CA THR A 210 -2.48 -11.93 1.07
C THR A 210 -2.18 -13.27 0.41
N PHE A 211 -1.40 -13.28 -0.67
CA PHE A 211 -0.97 -14.51 -1.33
C PHE A 211 0.00 -15.33 -0.45
N THR A 212 0.93 -14.66 0.25
CA THR A 212 1.83 -15.33 1.18
C THR A 212 1.07 -16.00 2.32
N SER A 213 0.04 -15.34 2.88
CA SER A 213 -0.78 -15.93 3.94
C SER A 213 -1.57 -17.16 3.48
N LEU A 214 -2.12 -17.13 2.26
CA LEU A 214 -2.77 -18.29 1.68
C LEU A 214 -1.81 -19.50 1.64
N LYS A 215 -0.63 -19.30 1.03
CA LYS A 215 0.35 -20.40 0.87
C LYS A 215 0.92 -20.88 2.21
N LEU A 216 1.06 -19.98 3.19
CA LEU A 216 1.42 -20.32 4.55
C LEU A 216 0.36 -21.24 5.19
N ILE A 217 -0.91 -20.88 5.09
CA ILE A 217 -2.01 -21.66 5.66
C ILE A 217 -2.16 -23.00 4.94
N GLU A 218 -2.05 -23.05 3.62
CA GLU A 218 -2.04 -24.32 2.86
C GLU A 218 -0.91 -25.27 3.33
N GLN A 219 0.30 -24.72 3.57
CA GLN A 219 1.45 -25.47 4.05
C GLN A 219 1.27 -25.96 5.50
N GLU A 220 0.91 -25.06 6.43
CA GLU A 220 0.80 -25.38 7.87
C GLU A 220 -0.34 -26.37 8.18
N LEU A 221 -1.44 -26.28 7.42
CA LEU A 221 -2.61 -27.13 7.59
C LEU A 221 -2.65 -28.31 6.61
N GLN A 222 -1.64 -28.45 5.75
CA GLN A 222 -1.60 -29.48 4.71
C GLN A 222 -2.87 -29.49 3.86
N GLY A 223 -3.40 -28.31 3.59
CA GLY A 223 -4.58 -28.07 2.78
C GLY A 223 -5.91 -28.45 3.42
N LYS A 224 -6.00 -28.74 4.72
CA LYS A 224 -7.25 -29.10 5.41
C LYS A 224 -7.33 -28.49 6.79
N GLY A 225 -8.40 -27.73 7.07
CA GLY A 225 -8.62 -27.15 8.40
C GLY A 225 -9.66 -26.04 8.42
N LEU A 226 -9.93 -25.53 9.62
CA LEU A 226 -10.84 -24.43 9.88
C LEU A 226 -10.06 -23.14 10.14
N VAL A 227 -10.25 -22.13 9.31
CA VAL A 227 -9.49 -20.87 9.35
C VAL A 227 -10.43 -19.67 9.54
N LEU A 228 -10.02 -18.75 10.39
CA LEU A 228 -10.66 -17.43 10.51
C LEU A 228 -9.74 -16.37 9.91
N PHE A 229 -10.21 -15.64 8.90
CA PHE A 229 -9.50 -14.54 8.25
C PHE A 229 -10.19 -13.21 8.55
N LEU A 230 -9.52 -12.33 9.27
CA LEU A 230 -10.06 -11.05 9.74
C LEU A 230 -9.43 -9.87 9.01
N VAL A 231 -10.31 -8.94 8.59
CA VAL A 231 -9.95 -7.70 7.88
C VAL A 231 -10.67 -6.49 8.46
N PRO A 232 -10.17 -5.26 8.25
CA PRO A 232 -10.82 -4.06 8.80
C PRO A 232 -12.04 -3.56 8.02
N SER A 233 -12.23 -3.94 6.74
CA SER A 233 -13.32 -3.43 5.90
C SER A 233 -13.91 -4.51 4.97
N ILE A 234 -15.15 -4.27 4.48
CA ILE A 234 -15.82 -5.17 3.52
C ILE A 234 -15.09 -5.20 2.19
N ALA A 235 -14.53 -4.07 1.72
CA ALA A 235 -13.75 -4.04 0.49
C ALA A 235 -12.53 -4.96 0.57
N LEU A 236 -11.77 -4.92 1.69
CA LEU A 236 -10.64 -5.82 1.91
C LEU A 236 -11.08 -7.29 2.07
N LEU A 237 -12.28 -7.52 2.63
CA LEU A 237 -12.86 -8.87 2.70
C LEU A 237 -13.09 -9.43 1.30
N GLY A 238 -13.76 -8.67 0.43
CA GLY A 238 -14.01 -9.07 -0.95
C GLY A 238 -12.71 -9.31 -1.72
N GLN A 239 -11.72 -8.42 -1.57
CA GLN A 239 -10.41 -8.58 -2.20
C GLN A 239 -9.69 -9.84 -1.70
N SER A 240 -9.63 -10.08 -0.39
CA SER A 240 -8.96 -11.25 0.19
C SER A 240 -9.64 -12.55 -0.19
N LEU A 241 -10.99 -12.55 -0.22
CA LEU A 241 -11.79 -13.67 -0.70
C LEU A 241 -11.43 -14.01 -2.15
N ASN A 242 -11.43 -13.02 -3.04
CA ASN A 242 -11.12 -13.21 -4.46
C ASN A 242 -9.68 -13.71 -4.66
N ASP A 243 -8.70 -13.11 -3.99
CA ASP A 243 -7.29 -13.52 -4.07
C ASP A 243 -7.09 -14.95 -3.57
N TRP A 244 -7.68 -15.32 -2.42
CA TRP A 244 -7.54 -16.65 -1.86
C TRP A 244 -8.22 -17.71 -2.72
N MET A 245 -9.47 -17.46 -3.14
CA MET A 245 -10.22 -18.39 -3.98
C MET A 245 -9.56 -18.62 -5.34
N GLY A 246 -9.01 -17.53 -5.93
CA GLY A 246 -8.37 -17.59 -7.25
C GLY A 246 -7.02 -18.32 -7.26
N ASP A 247 -6.22 -18.20 -6.19
CA ASP A 247 -4.84 -18.69 -6.14
C ASP A 247 -4.65 -19.94 -5.26
N ALA A 248 -5.71 -20.45 -4.58
CA ALA A 248 -5.63 -21.63 -3.74
C ALA A 248 -5.34 -22.91 -4.55
N GLU A 249 -4.41 -23.73 -4.05
CA GLU A 249 -4.18 -25.08 -4.60
C GLU A 249 -5.22 -26.09 -4.08
N THR A 250 -5.67 -25.88 -2.86
CA THR A 250 -6.65 -26.70 -2.16
C THR A 250 -8.05 -26.13 -2.32
N PRO A 251 -9.11 -26.94 -2.45
CA PRO A 251 -10.48 -26.43 -2.44
C PRO A 251 -10.78 -25.64 -1.16
N ILE A 252 -11.35 -24.44 -1.32
CA ILE A 252 -11.77 -23.60 -0.21
C ILE A 252 -13.30 -23.52 -0.15
N LYS A 253 -13.88 -23.88 1.00
CA LYS A 253 -15.28 -23.52 1.32
C LYS A 253 -15.30 -22.22 2.11
N ALA A 254 -15.68 -21.15 1.46
CA ALA A 254 -15.69 -19.80 2.03
C ALA A 254 -17.04 -19.45 2.66
N ILE A 255 -17.01 -18.87 3.86
CA ILE A 255 -18.17 -18.32 4.58
C ILE A 255 -17.86 -16.85 4.88
N CYS A 256 -18.77 -15.93 4.48
CA CYS A 256 -18.60 -14.51 4.73
C CYS A 256 -19.43 -14.04 5.93
N ILE A 257 -18.79 -13.37 6.88
CA ILE A 257 -19.44 -12.82 8.08
C ILE A 257 -19.14 -11.32 8.15
N CYS A 258 -20.11 -10.50 7.81
CA CYS A 258 -20.03 -9.05 7.99
C CYS A 258 -21.44 -8.46 7.95
N SER A 259 -21.59 -7.29 8.53
CA SER A 259 -22.82 -6.48 8.46
C SER A 259 -22.58 -5.26 7.60
N ASP A 260 -23.62 -4.84 6.88
CA ASP A 260 -23.63 -3.58 6.15
C ASP A 260 -23.42 -2.41 7.14
N SER A 261 -22.40 -1.60 6.91
CA SER A 261 -22.09 -0.46 7.76
C SER A 261 -23.21 0.60 7.75
N ARG A 262 -23.97 0.67 6.66
CA ARG A 262 -25.11 1.58 6.49
C ARG A 262 -26.30 1.24 7.40
N ALA A 263 -26.52 -0.05 7.64
CA ALA A 263 -27.64 -0.50 8.48
C ALA A 263 -27.46 -0.12 9.96
N SER A 264 -26.23 0.05 10.42
CA SER A 264 -25.90 0.32 11.83
C SER A 264 -25.79 1.81 12.17
N ARG A 265 -25.63 2.69 11.17
CA ARG A 265 -25.50 4.14 11.38
C ARG A 265 -26.84 4.83 11.15
N LYS A 266 -27.44 5.42 12.21
CA LYS A 266 -28.44 6.46 12.06
C LYS A 266 -27.76 7.61 11.28
N ILE A 267 -28.01 7.67 9.98
CA ILE A 267 -27.44 8.69 9.09
C ILE A 267 -27.89 10.06 9.63
N LYS A 268 -26.96 10.78 10.24
CA LYS A 268 -27.07 12.24 10.35
C LYS A 268 -26.89 12.76 8.93
N ARG A 269 -28.02 13.03 8.26
CA ARG A 269 -28.02 13.73 6.96
C ARG A 269 -27.17 14.97 7.09
N GLY A 270 -26.03 15.02 6.43
CA GLY A 270 -25.27 16.25 6.26
C GLY A 270 -23.75 16.22 6.36
N ASN A 271 -23.12 15.12 6.84
CA ASN A 271 -21.66 15.03 6.77
C ASN A 271 -21.25 13.80 5.95
N PRO A 272 -20.58 13.99 4.79
CA PRO A 272 -19.96 12.89 4.07
C PRO A 272 -18.91 12.24 4.98
N SER A 273 -18.99 10.92 5.12
CA SER A 273 -18.08 10.12 5.93
C SER A 273 -16.78 9.87 5.15
N ASP A 274 -15.63 10.09 5.76
CA ASP A 274 -14.33 9.73 5.21
C ASP A 274 -14.06 8.21 5.23
N GLU A 275 -14.87 7.44 5.95
CA GLU A 275 -14.77 5.98 6.03
C GLU A 275 -15.56 5.34 4.90
N LEU A 276 -15.04 4.24 4.35
CA LEU A 276 -15.68 3.45 3.31
C LEU A 276 -17.06 2.98 3.80
N ASP A 277 -18.08 3.31 3.03
CA ASP A 277 -19.46 2.88 3.25
C ASP A 277 -19.77 1.68 2.33
N ASP A 278 -19.06 0.57 2.60
CA ASP A 278 -19.13 -0.64 1.79
C ASP A 278 -20.42 -1.41 2.09
N SER A 279 -21.01 -2.00 1.05
CA SER A 279 -22.21 -2.82 1.13
C SER A 279 -21.87 -4.31 0.96
N THR A 280 -22.61 -5.16 1.68
CA THR A 280 -22.54 -6.61 1.51
C THR A 280 -23.00 -7.08 0.12
N VAL A 281 -23.71 -6.24 -0.61
CA VAL A 281 -24.12 -6.48 -2.02
C VAL A 281 -22.90 -6.62 -2.93
N ASP A 282 -21.79 -5.95 -2.62
CA ASP A 282 -20.54 -5.97 -3.41
C ASP A 282 -19.68 -7.22 -3.15
N LEU A 283 -20.10 -8.10 -2.24
CA LEU A 283 -19.45 -9.38 -2.04
C LEU A 283 -19.95 -10.42 -3.05
N ALA A 284 -19.02 -11.15 -3.62
CA ALA A 284 -19.33 -12.24 -4.56
C ALA A 284 -20.17 -13.37 -3.92
N LEU A 285 -20.08 -13.52 -2.60
CA LEU A 285 -20.77 -14.54 -1.82
C LEU A 285 -21.69 -13.89 -0.77
N PRO A 286 -22.81 -14.54 -0.40
CA PRO A 286 -23.70 -14.04 0.62
C PRO A 286 -22.99 -13.90 1.96
N ALA A 287 -23.17 -12.77 2.62
CA ALA A 287 -22.73 -12.54 3.98
C ALA A 287 -23.88 -12.71 4.98
N SER A 288 -23.57 -13.22 6.16
CA SER A 288 -24.55 -13.41 7.23
C SER A 288 -24.01 -12.91 8.56
N THR A 289 -24.92 -12.38 9.39
CA THR A 289 -24.68 -12.06 10.82
C THR A 289 -25.55 -12.89 11.75
N ASN A 290 -26.28 -13.86 11.21
CA ASN A 290 -27.11 -14.77 11.99
C ASN A 290 -26.27 -15.95 12.47
N ALA A 291 -26.06 -16.05 13.78
CA ALA A 291 -25.23 -17.08 14.40
C ALA A 291 -25.71 -18.51 14.09
N ASP A 292 -27.01 -18.76 14.11
CA ASP A 292 -27.58 -20.09 13.82
C ASP A 292 -27.34 -20.51 12.36
N SER A 293 -27.43 -19.55 11.43
CA SER A 293 -27.14 -19.80 10.03
C SER A 293 -25.68 -20.13 9.81
N ILE A 294 -24.77 -19.42 10.50
CA ILE A 294 -23.34 -19.63 10.47
C ILE A 294 -22.99 -21.03 11.03
N VAL A 295 -23.59 -21.39 12.17
CA VAL A 295 -23.42 -22.73 12.79
C VAL A 295 -23.82 -23.81 11.81
N ARG A 296 -24.99 -23.71 11.15
CA ARG A 296 -25.41 -24.71 10.15
C ARG A 296 -24.44 -24.82 9.00
N GLN A 297 -23.96 -23.69 8.46
CA GLN A 297 -22.98 -23.69 7.38
C GLN A 297 -21.65 -24.35 7.82
N LEU A 298 -21.16 -24.06 9.03
CA LEU A 298 -19.95 -24.67 9.59
C LEU A 298 -20.14 -26.17 9.84
N ASP A 299 -21.29 -26.56 10.36
CA ASP A 299 -21.59 -27.96 10.60
C ASP A 299 -21.59 -28.78 9.31
N ALA A 300 -22.18 -28.23 8.23
CA ALA A 300 -22.14 -28.82 6.89
C ALA A 300 -20.71 -28.93 6.32
N CYS A 301 -19.74 -28.17 6.87
CA CYS A 301 -18.35 -28.22 6.43
C CYS A 301 -17.49 -29.27 7.16
N ARG A 302 -18.00 -29.99 8.16
CA ARG A 302 -17.19 -30.96 8.94
C ARG A 302 -16.52 -32.05 8.08
N SER A 303 -17.17 -32.48 7.02
CA SER A 303 -16.67 -33.50 6.10
C SER A 303 -15.85 -32.96 4.95
N HIS A 304 -15.68 -31.60 4.88
CA HIS A 304 -14.94 -30.99 3.80
C HIS A 304 -13.46 -31.42 3.81
N GLN A 305 -12.95 -31.82 2.64
CA GLN A 305 -11.57 -32.31 2.50
C GLN A 305 -10.58 -31.21 2.09
N GLY A 306 -11.00 -29.96 2.18
CA GLY A 306 -10.21 -28.77 1.91
C GLY A 306 -10.17 -27.83 3.10
N LEU A 307 -9.85 -26.57 2.83
CA LEU A 307 -9.90 -25.50 3.82
C LEU A 307 -11.33 -24.97 3.95
N THR A 308 -11.83 -24.85 5.17
CA THR A 308 -13.02 -24.06 5.49
C THR A 308 -12.55 -22.73 6.04
N VAL A 309 -12.87 -21.64 5.33
CA VAL A 309 -12.36 -20.31 5.68
C VAL A 309 -13.54 -19.37 5.97
N ILE A 310 -13.56 -18.82 7.17
CA ILE A 310 -14.45 -17.72 7.51
C ILE A 310 -13.73 -16.42 7.18
N PHE A 311 -14.22 -15.68 6.19
CA PHE A 311 -13.80 -14.31 5.91
C PHE A 311 -14.71 -13.35 6.66
N SER A 312 -14.13 -12.51 7.54
CA SER A 312 -14.94 -11.60 8.35
C SER A 312 -14.26 -10.27 8.59
N THR A 313 -15.07 -9.26 8.90
CA THR A 313 -14.55 -7.99 9.41
C THR A 313 -14.37 -8.07 10.93
N TYR A 314 -13.40 -7.32 11.48
CA TYR A 314 -13.21 -7.23 12.93
C TYR A 314 -14.46 -6.75 13.66
N GLN A 315 -15.30 -5.92 13.02
CA GLN A 315 -16.55 -5.42 13.59
C GLN A 315 -17.55 -6.54 13.90
N SER A 316 -17.49 -7.65 13.17
CA SER A 316 -18.40 -8.78 13.31
C SER A 316 -17.90 -9.87 14.26
N ILE A 317 -16.83 -9.59 15.04
CA ILE A 317 -16.17 -10.59 15.90
C ILE A 317 -17.10 -11.19 16.97
N ASP A 318 -18.09 -10.41 17.47
CA ASP A 318 -19.05 -10.87 18.46
C ASP A 318 -19.97 -11.97 17.89
N VAL A 319 -20.36 -11.84 16.62
CA VAL A 319 -21.16 -12.86 15.91
C VAL A 319 -20.36 -14.15 15.76
N ILE A 320 -19.06 -14.04 15.45
CA ILE A 320 -18.17 -15.19 15.32
C ILE A 320 -18.03 -15.92 16.67
N ALA A 321 -17.81 -15.16 17.74
CA ALA A 321 -17.67 -15.72 19.09
C ALA A 321 -18.95 -16.47 19.50
N THR A 322 -20.12 -15.88 19.23
CA THR A 322 -21.43 -16.51 19.51
C THR A 322 -21.60 -17.80 18.70
N ALA A 323 -21.35 -17.75 17.39
CA ALA A 323 -21.45 -18.92 16.51
C ALA A 323 -20.46 -20.03 16.91
N GLN A 324 -19.22 -19.66 17.28
CA GLN A 324 -18.22 -20.60 17.76
C GLN A 324 -18.64 -21.26 19.07
N ALA A 325 -19.16 -20.51 20.02
CA ALA A 325 -19.62 -21.05 21.31
C ALA A 325 -20.77 -22.05 21.11
N LEU A 326 -21.76 -21.70 20.30
CA LEU A 326 -22.86 -22.62 19.96
C LEU A 326 -22.38 -23.89 19.27
N LEU A 327 -21.45 -23.76 18.32
CA LEU A 327 -20.91 -24.90 17.59
C LEU A 327 -20.09 -25.82 18.50
N LEU A 328 -19.29 -25.26 19.41
CA LEU A 328 -18.51 -26.02 20.39
C LEU A 328 -19.42 -26.76 21.37
N GLU A 329 -20.52 -26.13 21.81
CA GLU A 329 -21.52 -26.76 22.65
C GLU A 329 -22.19 -27.92 21.94
N GLN A 330 -22.72 -27.72 20.73
CA GLN A 330 -23.37 -28.75 19.91
C GLN A 330 -22.46 -29.93 19.57
N THR A 331 -21.16 -29.68 19.45
CA THR A 331 -20.17 -30.70 19.09
C THR A 331 -19.42 -31.29 20.28
N HIS A 332 -19.79 -30.90 21.51
CA HIS A 332 -19.09 -31.25 22.74
C HIS A 332 -17.56 -30.96 22.65
N GLY A 333 -17.20 -29.85 22.00
CA GLY A 333 -15.82 -29.42 21.80
C GLY A 333 -15.08 -30.14 20.66
N ALA A 334 -15.71 -31.04 19.94
CA ALA A 334 -15.04 -31.83 18.88
C ALA A 334 -14.76 -31.04 17.60
N PHE A 335 -15.56 -29.97 17.35
CA PHE A 335 -15.41 -29.12 16.17
C PHE A 335 -15.80 -27.66 16.51
N GLY A 336 -15.08 -26.68 15.90
CA GLY A 336 -15.37 -25.25 16.08
C GLY A 336 -14.16 -24.42 16.57
N THR A 337 -13.08 -25.06 17.07
CA THR A 337 -11.83 -24.37 17.33
C THR A 337 -11.11 -24.10 16.01
N PHE A 338 -10.74 -22.85 15.75
CA PHE A 338 -9.97 -22.48 14.55
C PHE A 338 -8.56 -23.08 14.62
N ASP A 339 -8.15 -23.73 13.56
CA ASP A 339 -6.77 -24.24 13.44
C ASP A 339 -5.81 -23.06 13.25
N PHE A 340 -6.25 -22.04 12.50
CA PHE A 340 -5.52 -20.79 12.30
C PHE A 340 -6.44 -19.57 12.35
N VAL A 341 -5.98 -18.50 12.97
CA VAL A 341 -6.61 -17.17 12.93
C VAL A 341 -5.64 -16.22 12.24
N VAL A 342 -6.03 -15.67 11.11
CA VAL A 342 -5.25 -14.70 10.34
C VAL A 342 -5.83 -13.31 10.56
N CYS A 343 -5.00 -12.40 11.08
CA CYS A 343 -5.33 -11.01 11.35
C CYS A 343 -4.63 -10.11 10.32
N ASP A 344 -5.32 -9.72 9.26
CA ASP A 344 -4.76 -8.77 8.29
C ASP A 344 -4.92 -7.34 8.77
N GLU A 345 -4.00 -6.46 8.34
CA GLU A 345 -3.82 -5.10 8.84
C GLU A 345 -3.85 -5.04 10.39
N ALA A 346 -3.09 -5.94 11.02
CA ALA A 346 -3.07 -6.18 12.45
C ALA A 346 -2.70 -4.95 13.31
N HIS A 347 -2.11 -3.90 12.72
CA HIS A 347 -1.89 -2.63 13.38
C HIS A 347 -3.20 -1.97 13.86
N ARG A 348 -4.35 -2.34 13.29
CA ARG A 348 -5.68 -1.91 13.72
C ARG A 348 -6.15 -2.57 15.02
N THR A 349 -5.56 -3.70 15.40
CA THR A 349 -5.86 -4.40 16.65
C THR A 349 -5.11 -3.83 17.86
N THR A 350 -4.37 -2.74 17.67
CA THR A 350 -3.71 -2.01 18.74
C THR A 350 -4.65 -0.98 19.40
N GLY A 351 -4.45 -0.69 20.68
CA GLY A 351 -5.22 0.33 21.39
C GLY A 351 -5.39 0.06 22.89
N LEU A 352 -6.21 0.87 23.54
CA LEU A 352 -6.48 0.78 24.97
C LEU A 352 -7.55 -0.27 25.27
N LYS A 353 -7.23 -1.18 26.21
CA LYS A 353 -8.15 -2.09 26.86
C LYS A 353 -8.46 -1.56 28.26
N ILE A 354 -9.68 -1.11 28.49
CA ILE A 354 -10.12 -0.54 29.76
C ILE A 354 -10.92 -1.60 30.53
N ALA A 355 -10.52 -1.92 31.76
CA ALA A 355 -11.00 -3.05 32.55
C ALA A 355 -12.51 -3.06 32.89
N LYS A 356 -13.30 -2.03 32.55
CA LYS A 356 -14.73 -1.91 32.86
C LYS A 356 -15.58 -1.29 31.74
N GLN A 357 -15.07 -1.13 30.54
CA GLN A 357 -15.82 -0.63 29.38
C GLN A 357 -15.86 -1.69 28.30
N ASP A 358 -16.85 -1.61 27.41
CA ASP A 358 -16.89 -2.46 26.22
C ASP A 358 -15.60 -2.33 25.41
N GLU A 359 -14.88 -3.45 25.27
CA GLU A 359 -13.64 -3.50 24.51
C GLU A 359 -13.93 -3.20 23.04
N SER A 360 -13.03 -2.48 22.37
CA SER A 360 -13.09 -2.33 20.93
C SER A 360 -13.06 -3.71 20.26
N ASN A 361 -13.94 -3.94 19.30
CA ASN A 361 -14.02 -5.19 18.56
C ASN A 361 -12.69 -5.64 17.95
N PHE A 362 -11.80 -4.68 17.66
CA PHE A 362 -10.46 -4.97 17.13
C PHE A 362 -9.53 -5.62 18.16
N ILE A 363 -9.71 -5.35 19.46
CA ILE A 363 -8.82 -5.86 20.52
C ILE A 363 -9.30 -7.23 21.03
N LYS A 364 -10.59 -7.53 20.91
CA LYS A 364 -11.20 -8.79 21.40
C LYS A 364 -10.51 -10.04 20.83
N ILE A 365 -9.90 -9.94 19.63
CA ILE A 365 -9.22 -11.06 18.97
C ILE A 365 -8.02 -11.60 19.76
N HIS A 366 -7.45 -10.82 20.67
CA HIS A 366 -6.31 -11.24 21.48
C HIS A 366 -6.69 -12.19 22.62
N ASN A 367 -7.98 -12.25 22.96
CA ASN A 367 -8.51 -13.09 24.04
C ASN A 367 -8.85 -14.49 23.52
N ASP A 368 -8.12 -15.51 24.01
CA ASP A 368 -8.32 -16.91 23.61
C ASP A 368 -9.63 -17.52 24.10
N ASP A 369 -10.19 -17.00 25.20
CA ASP A 369 -11.51 -17.42 25.70
C ASP A 369 -12.64 -16.84 24.86
N PHE A 370 -12.40 -15.69 24.19
CA PHE A 370 -13.40 -15.03 23.34
C PHE A 370 -13.44 -15.63 21.93
N ILE A 371 -12.26 -15.83 21.30
CA ILE A 371 -12.10 -16.54 20.04
C ILE A 371 -11.10 -17.66 20.23
N ARG A 372 -11.55 -18.90 20.18
CA ARG A 372 -10.69 -20.08 20.33
C ARG A 372 -9.98 -20.42 19.03
N GLY A 373 -8.66 -20.30 19.02
CA GLY A 373 -7.80 -20.63 17.91
C GLY A 373 -6.49 -21.24 18.36
N LYS A 374 -5.99 -22.24 17.63
CA LYS A 374 -4.73 -22.95 17.94
C LYS A 374 -3.51 -22.08 17.64
N LYS A 375 -3.54 -21.38 16.50
CA LYS A 375 -2.46 -20.50 16.03
C LYS A 375 -3.01 -19.16 15.57
N ARG A 376 -2.24 -18.05 15.76
CA ARG A 376 -2.59 -16.70 15.31
C ARG A 376 -1.47 -16.08 14.50
N LEU A 377 -1.78 -15.63 13.30
CA LEU A 377 -0.90 -14.90 12.41
C LEU A 377 -1.33 -13.44 12.33
N TYR A 378 -0.47 -12.54 12.80
CA TYR A 378 -0.68 -11.11 12.70
C TYR A 378 0.11 -10.54 11.53
N MET A 379 -0.59 -10.03 10.51
CA MET A 379 0.03 -9.48 9.30
C MET A 379 -0.14 -7.98 9.23
N THR A 380 0.90 -7.26 8.89
CA THR A 380 0.84 -5.84 8.61
C THR A 380 2.03 -5.38 7.78
N ALA A 381 1.87 -4.26 7.08
CA ALA A 381 2.98 -3.54 6.48
C ALA A 381 3.64 -2.57 7.49
N THR A 382 2.87 -2.12 8.47
CA THR A 382 3.17 -0.99 9.36
C THR A 382 2.89 -1.36 10.81
N PRO A 383 3.83 -2.03 11.51
CA PRO A 383 3.65 -2.32 12.93
C PRO A 383 3.43 -1.04 13.73
N ARG A 384 2.39 -1.01 14.55
CA ARG A 384 2.10 0.13 15.41
C ARG A 384 2.65 -0.11 16.81
N LEU A 385 3.60 0.73 17.18
CA LEU A 385 4.29 0.70 18.46
C LEU A 385 3.92 1.93 19.28
N TYR A 386 3.77 1.76 20.58
CA TYR A 386 3.53 2.86 21.51
C TYR A 386 4.74 3.05 22.42
N THR A 387 5.02 4.30 22.76
CA THR A 387 6.13 4.65 23.65
C THR A 387 5.91 4.10 25.07
N ASP A 388 6.98 3.83 25.79
CA ASP A 388 6.90 3.33 27.16
C ASP A 388 6.15 4.30 28.08
N ASP A 389 6.27 5.62 27.86
CA ASP A 389 5.48 6.63 28.56
C ASP A 389 3.96 6.47 28.31
N ALA A 390 3.56 6.14 27.09
CA ALA A 390 2.15 5.89 26.77
C ALA A 390 1.64 4.62 27.48
N LYS A 391 2.46 3.56 27.52
CA LYS A 391 2.15 2.31 28.23
C LYS A 391 2.05 2.54 29.73
N LEU A 392 2.98 3.30 30.30
CA LEU A 392 2.95 3.66 31.74
C LEU A 392 1.73 4.51 32.10
N ARG A 393 1.32 5.45 31.27
CA ARG A 393 0.10 6.25 31.47
C ARG A 393 -1.16 5.38 31.44
N ALA A 394 -1.23 4.45 30.48
CA ALA A 394 -2.32 3.49 30.38
C ALA A 394 -2.42 2.63 31.67
N ASN A 395 -1.31 2.06 32.09
CA ASN A 395 -1.25 1.23 33.32
C ASN A 395 -1.65 2.01 34.60
N LYS A 396 -1.29 3.30 34.69
CA LYS A 396 -1.73 4.18 35.81
C LYS A 396 -3.24 4.47 35.79
N ALA A 397 -3.88 4.31 34.64
CA ALA A 397 -5.33 4.50 34.43
C ALA A 397 -6.11 3.16 34.49
N ASP A 398 -5.54 2.08 35.06
CA ASP A 398 -6.10 0.73 35.05
C ASP A 398 -6.51 0.24 33.65
N ALA A 399 -5.76 0.65 32.62
CA ALA A 399 -5.94 0.25 31.24
C ALA A 399 -4.69 -0.45 30.70
N THR A 400 -4.87 -1.47 29.88
CA THR A 400 -3.78 -2.14 29.16
C THR A 400 -3.69 -1.54 27.76
N LEU A 401 -2.50 -1.12 27.32
CA LEU A 401 -2.27 -0.65 25.97
C LEU A 401 -1.70 -1.79 25.13
N CYS A 402 -2.53 -2.33 24.23
CA CYS A 402 -2.09 -3.35 23.25
C CYS A 402 -1.16 -2.69 22.22
N SER A 403 0.11 -3.03 22.25
CA SER A 403 1.16 -2.54 21.35
C SER A 403 1.83 -3.72 20.64
N MET A 404 2.16 -3.58 19.36
CA MET A 404 2.67 -4.71 18.56
C MET A 404 4.08 -5.18 18.96
N ASP A 405 4.77 -4.48 19.84
CA ASP A 405 6.00 -4.95 20.47
C ASP A 405 5.78 -5.89 21.68
N ASP A 406 4.52 -6.03 22.16
CA ASP A 406 4.20 -7.00 23.20
C ASP A 406 4.12 -8.42 22.62
N GLU A 407 5.17 -9.21 22.86
CA GLU A 407 5.27 -10.59 22.37
C GLU A 407 4.24 -11.54 23.01
N LYS A 408 3.69 -11.21 24.18
CA LYS A 408 2.64 -12.02 24.81
C LYS A 408 1.31 -11.90 24.07
N ILE A 409 1.05 -10.74 23.47
CA ILE A 409 -0.19 -10.46 22.73
C ILE A 409 -0.05 -10.88 21.26
N TYR A 410 1.05 -10.47 20.61
CA TYR A 410 1.23 -10.62 19.18
C TYR A 410 2.21 -11.72 18.75
N GLY A 411 2.93 -12.32 19.70
CA GLY A 411 4.04 -13.23 19.38
C GLY A 411 5.28 -12.49 18.87
N GLN A 412 6.31 -13.25 18.54
CA GLN A 412 7.54 -12.74 17.95
C GLN A 412 7.36 -12.39 16.48
N GLU A 413 8.14 -11.46 15.98
CA GLU A 413 8.27 -11.19 14.56
C GLU A 413 9.19 -12.24 13.94
N PHE A 414 8.64 -13.13 13.13
CA PHE A 414 9.41 -14.21 12.52
C PHE A 414 9.94 -13.86 11.14
N PHE A 415 9.34 -12.88 10.44
CA PHE A 415 9.80 -12.46 9.13
C PHE A 415 9.45 -11.01 8.81
N ARG A 416 10.38 -10.29 8.14
CA ARG A 416 10.20 -8.90 7.73
C ARG A 416 10.67 -8.64 6.30
N VAL A 417 9.81 -7.99 5.50
CA VAL A 417 10.14 -7.37 4.22
C VAL A 417 9.77 -5.89 4.28
N ASN A 418 10.76 -5.02 4.43
CA ASN A 418 10.57 -3.57 4.39
C ASN A 418 10.68 -3.02 2.95
N PHE A 419 10.45 -1.71 2.78
CA PHE A 419 10.55 -1.07 1.46
C PHE A 419 11.97 -1.19 0.88
N SER A 420 13.00 -1.00 1.69
CA SER A 420 14.40 -1.11 1.25
C SER A 420 14.75 -2.49 0.72
N TYR A 421 14.28 -3.55 1.38
CA TYR A 421 14.44 -4.93 0.89
C TYR A 421 13.72 -5.11 -0.44
N ALA A 422 12.45 -4.69 -0.50
CA ALA A 422 11.60 -4.89 -1.67
C ALA A 422 12.14 -4.17 -2.92
N VAL A 423 12.67 -2.96 -2.76
CA VAL A 423 13.30 -2.19 -3.86
C VAL A 423 14.59 -2.87 -4.32
N ARG A 424 15.48 -3.24 -3.39
CA ARG A 424 16.76 -3.90 -3.74
C ARG A 424 16.58 -5.22 -4.49
N HIS A 425 15.55 -5.99 -4.15
CA HIS A 425 15.23 -7.25 -4.82
C HIS A 425 14.30 -7.07 -6.02
N GLY A 426 14.00 -5.82 -6.38
CA GLY A 426 13.15 -5.47 -7.50
C GLY A 426 11.71 -5.97 -7.37
N ILE A 427 11.20 -6.17 -6.19
CA ILE A 427 9.80 -6.48 -5.93
C ILE A 427 8.95 -5.23 -6.13
N LEU A 428 9.45 -4.11 -5.64
CA LEU A 428 8.86 -2.78 -5.79
C LEU A 428 9.78 -1.86 -6.60
N THR A 429 9.19 -0.82 -7.17
CA THR A 429 9.91 0.31 -7.80
C THR A 429 10.36 1.27 -6.72
N ASP A 430 11.52 1.88 -6.85
CA ASP A 430 11.98 2.92 -5.92
C ASP A 430 11.15 4.21 -6.04
N TYR A 431 11.26 5.12 -5.07
CA TYR A 431 10.50 6.36 -5.06
C TYR A 431 11.37 7.59 -4.89
N LYS A 432 10.84 8.73 -5.33
CA LYS A 432 11.43 10.06 -5.12
C LYS A 432 10.42 10.98 -4.45
N VAL A 433 10.87 11.76 -3.48
CA VAL A 433 10.07 12.79 -2.82
C VAL A 433 10.39 14.15 -3.43
N LEU A 434 9.38 14.82 -3.97
CA LEU A 434 9.47 16.14 -4.57
C LEU A 434 8.78 17.14 -3.65
N VAL A 435 9.54 17.96 -2.96
CA VAL A 435 9.05 19.08 -2.19
C VAL A 435 9.12 20.33 -3.08
N LEU A 436 7.97 20.82 -3.53
CA LEU A 436 7.86 21.91 -4.46
C LEU A 436 7.50 23.20 -3.71
N THR A 437 8.44 24.11 -3.61
CA THR A 437 8.24 25.43 -2.99
C THR A 437 7.80 26.42 -4.06
N VAL A 438 6.56 26.86 -3.97
CA VAL A 438 5.99 27.90 -4.87
C VAL A 438 5.97 29.20 -4.11
N SER A 439 6.61 30.22 -4.66
CA SER A 439 6.55 31.58 -4.16
C SER A 439 5.45 32.36 -4.90
N GLU A 440 4.74 33.23 -4.22
CA GLU A 440 3.61 34.01 -4.81
C GLU A 440 4.03 34.84 -6.02
N ASP A 441 5.24 35.38 -5.98
CA ASP A 441 5.83 36.20 -7.06
C ASP A 441 6.19 35.39 -8.31
N MET A 442 6.17 34.03 -8.23
CA MET A 442 6.43 33.19 -9.37
C MET A 442 5.20 32.87 -10.23
N ILE A 443 4.02 33.28 -9.81
CA ILE A 443 2.78 33.07 -10.56
C ILE A 443 2.58 34.28 -11.53
N PRO A 444 2.46 34.01 -12.85
CA PRO A 444 2.26 35.10 -13.81
C PRO A 444 1.00 35.95 -13.48
N ASP A 445 1.13 37.28 -13.44
CA ASP A 445 0.02 38.17 -13.16
C ASP A 445 -1.17 37.98 -14.09
N THR A 446 -0.90 37.63 -15.36
CA THR A 446 -1.92 37.34 -16.37
C THR A 446 -2.75 36.12 -15.99
N LEU A 447 -2.10 35.08 -15.48
CA LEU A 447 -2.77 33.85 -15.01
C LEU A 447 -3.58 34.14 -13.74
N MET A 448 -3.02 34.92 -12.83
CA MET A 448 -3.73 35.35 -11.62
C MET A 448 -4.95 36.21 -11.92
N GLN A 449 -4.88 37.04 -12.95
CA GLN A 449 -6.02 37.85 -13.36
C GLN A 449 -7.13 37.02 -13.99
N GLN A 450 -6.77 36.06 -14.85
CA GLN A 450 -7.68 35.06 -15.41
C GLN A 450 -8.34 34.18 -14.34
N VAL A 451 -7.60 33.81 -13.32
CA VAL A 451 -8.14 33.06 -12.16
C VAL A 451 -9.10 33.92 -11.34
N LYS A 452 -8.82 35.21 -11.15
CA LYS A 452 -9.73 36.17 -10.49
C LYS A 452 -11.04 36.35 -11.26
N ASP A 453 -10.98 36.35 -12.59
CA ASP A 453 -12.14 36.49 -13.46
C ASP A 453 -13.04 35.25 -13.45
N LEU A 454 -12.53 34.06 -13.07
CA LEU A 454 -13.24 32.79 -12.98
C LEU A 454 -14.12 32.64 -11.73
N GLN A 455 -14.53 33.74 -11.06
CA GLN A 455 -15.33 33.78 -9.84
C GLN A 455 -14.58 33.43 -8.55
N ALA A 456 -14.16 34.44 -7.83
CA ALA A 456 -13.34 34.49 -6.62
C ALA A 456 -13.82 33.66 -5.39
N LYS A 457 -14.86 32.81 -5.50
CA LYS A 457 -15.34 31.98 -4.40
C LYS A 457 -14.75 30.56 -4.39
N GLU A 458 -14.26 30.07 -5.53
CA GLU A 458 -13.83 28.67 -5.71
C GLU A 458 -12.34 28.47 -5.49
N LEU A 459 -11.54 29.53 -5.51
CA LEU A 459 -10.07 29.48 -5.42
C LEU A 459 -9.54 30.62 -4.57
N ASN A 460 -8.57 30.33 -3.73
CA ASN A 460 -7.71 31.32 -3.09
C ASN A 460 -6.31 31.31 -3.75
N TYR A 461 -5.49 32.29 -3.44
CA TYR A 461 -4.13 32.43 -3.96
C TYR A 461 -3.26 31.21 -3.67
N ASP A 462 -3.32 30.74 -2.44
CA ASP A 462 -2.55 29.59 -1.96
C ASP A 462 -2.87 28.32 -2.75
N ASP A 463 -4.14 28.06 -3.03
CA ASP A 463 -4.54 26.85 -3.76
C ASP A 463 -4.10 26.92 -5.23
N THR A 464 -4.18 28.10 -5.87
CA THR A 464 -3.70 28.28 -7.25
C THR A 464 -2.22 27.99 -7.38
N GLY A 465 -1.38 28.53 -6.50
CA GLY A 465 0.04 28.27 -6.48
C GLY A 465 0.37 26.80 -6.27
N ARG A 466 -0.28 26.16 -5.30
CA ARG A 466 -0.12 24.73 -5.07
C ARG A 466 -0.46 23.88 -6.30
N LEU A 467 -1.55 24.20 -7.00
CA LEU A 467 -1.99 23.46 -8.17
C LEU A 467 -1.03 23.65 -9.36
N ILE A 468 -0.47 24.83 -9.54
CA ILE A 468 0.59 25.06 -10.53
C ILE A 468 1.86 24.25 -10.16
N GLY A 469 2.23 24.24 -8.88
CA GLY A 469 3.30 23.37 -8.39
C GLY A 469 3.04 21.90 -8.75
N VAL A 470 1.82 21.41 -8.55
CA VAL A 470 1.42 20.04 -8.93
C VAL A 470 1.59 19.81 -10.43
N ILE A 471 1.12 20.71 -11.30
CA ILE A 471 1.22 20.60 -12.76
C ILE A 471 2.70 20.49 -13.18
N ASN A 472 3.56 21.35 -12.63
CA ASN A 472 5.00 21.31 -12.90
C ASN A 472 5.66 20.05 -12.35
N GLY A 473 5.26 19.60 -11.17
CA GLY A 473 5.74 18.35 -10.59
C GLY A 473 5.40 17.14 -11.45
N LEU A 474 4.15 17.02 -11.90
CA LEU A 474 3.68 15.95 -12.78
C LEU A 474 4.34 16.03 -14.17
N SER A 475 4.68 17.24 -14.62
CA SER A 475 5.41 17.47 -15.86
C SER A 475 6.94 17.31 -15.71
N LYS A 476 7.44 17.06 -14.50
CA LYS A 476 8.87 16.98 -14.16
C LYS A 476 9.63 18.28 -14.48
N LYS A 477 8.92 19.42 -14.51
CA LYS A 477 9.50 20.75 -14.71
C LYS A 477 9.81 21.38 -13.36
N ILE A 478 11.01 21.13 -12.89
CA ILE A 478 11.48 21.61 -11.60
C ILE A 478 12.83 22.28 -11.82
N MET A 479 12.93 23.58 -11.48
CA MET A 479 14.20 24.28 -11.41
C MET A 479 14.88 23.87 -10.12
N GLY A 480 16.03 23.26 -10.23
CA GLY A 480 16.84 22.81 -9.11
C GLY A 480 18.31 22.78 -9.50
N ASP A 481 19.14 22.61 -8.50
CA ASP A 481 20.57 22.43 -8.67
C ASP A 481 20.90 21.40 -9.77
N LYS A 482 22.00 21.59 -10.49
CA LYS A 482 22.48 20.76 -11.63
C LYS A 482 22.58 19.24 -11.40
N GLY A 483 22.04 18.72 -10.29
CA GLY A 483 22.06 17.32 -9.88
C GLY A 483 20.75 16.55 -10.00
N VAL A 484 19.63 17.16 -10.37
CA VAL A 484 18.38 16.42 -10.61
C VAL A 484 18.35 15.98 -12.08
N THR A 485 18.92 14.82 -12.35
CA THR A 485 18.84 14.21 -13.67
C THR A 485 17.53 13.46 -13.79
N TRP A 486 16.62 13.97 -14.61
CA TRP A 486 15.42 13.24 -15.07
C TRP A 486 15.76 12.22 -16.17
N ASP A 487 17.05 12.12 -16.53
CA ASP A 487 17.56 11.29 -17.63
C ASP A 487 17.18 9.80 -17.46
N ALA A 488 17.04 9.35 -16.23
CA ALA A 488 16.62 7.97 -15.94
C ALA A 488 15.11 7.71 -16.18
N ASP A 489 14.27 8.76 -16.19
CA ASP A 489 12.83 8.67 -16.45
C ASP A 489 12.28 9.97 -17.05
N PRO A 490 12.46 10.19 -18.36
CA PRO A 490 12.03 11.41 -19.05
C PRO A 490 10.52 11.50 -19.29
N ARG A 491 9.75 10.45 -19.01
CA ARG A 491 8.32 10.38 -19.30
C ARG A 491 7.52 11.31 -18.40
N LEU A 492 6.50 11.96 -18.95
CA LEU A 492 5.48 12.67 -18.18
C LEU A 492 4.74 11.70 -17.26
N MET A 493 4.32 12.16 -16.09
CA MET A 493 3.49 11.37 -15.20
C MET A 493 2.04 11.37 -15.72
N ARG A 494 1.45 10.20 -15.85
CA ARG A 494 0.15 10.03 -16.48
C ARG A 494 -0.98 9.72 -15.50
N ARG A 495 -0.63 9.25 -14.30
CA ARG A 495 -1.61 8.79 -13.30
C ARG A 495 -1.20 9.20 -11.91
N ALA A 496 -2.09 9.91 -11.22
CA ALA A 496 -1.82 10.36 -9.86
C ALA A 496 -3.03 10.21 -8.93
N LEU A 497 -2.75 9.97 -7.63
CA LEU A 497 -3.72 10.08 -6.55
C LEU A 497 -3.44 11.36 -5.76
N ALA A 498 -4.47 12.19 -5.56
CA ALA A 498 -4.38 13.40 -4.76
C ALA A 498 -5.12 13.24 -3.44
N PHE A 499 -4.43 13.53 -2.35
CA PHE A 499 -4.98 13.45 -1.00
C PHE A 499 -5.20 14.83 -0.40
N THR A 500 -6.44 15.08 0.06
CA THR A 500 -6.85 16.32 0.74
C THR A 500 -7.31 16.01 2.17
N HIS A 501 -7.56 17.04 2.96
CA HIS A 501 -8.00 16.89 4.36
C HIS A 501 -9.51 16.75 4.51
N LYS A 502 -10.30 17.14 3.51
CA LYS A 502 -11.77 17.20 3.55
C LYS A 502 -12.38 16.91 2.19
N ILE A 503 -13.52 16.23 2.17
CA ILE A 503 -14.31 15.99 0.97
C ILE A 503 -14.87 17.31 0.42
N GLY A 504 -15.58 18.07 1.24
CA GLY A 504 -16.13 19.39 0.97
C GLY A 504 -17.11 19.46 -0.19
N LYS A 505 -17.32 20.70 -0.71
CA LYS A 505 -18.12 20.98 -1.89
C LYS A 505 -17.22 21.49 -3.02
N ALA A 506 -17.74 21.53 -4.25
CA ALA A 506 -16.99 22.04 -5.41
C ALA A 506 -16.60 23.53 -5.26
N ASP A 507 -17.39 24.32 -4.53
CA ASP A 507 -17.18 25.74 -4.24
C ASP A 507 -16.40 26.02 -2.93
N GLU A 508 -15.90 24.96 -2.26
CA GLU A 508 -15.14 25.08 -1.00
C GLU A 508 -13.64 24.86 -1.28
N PRO A 509 -12.79 25.89 -1.26
CA PRO A 509 -11.39 25.82 -1.64
C PRO A 509 -10.58 24.74 -0.91
N GLY A 510 -9.67 24.07 -1.62
CA GLY A 510 -8.73 23.11 -1.07
C GLY A 510 -9.35 21.75 -0.67
N THR A 511 -10.64 21.54 -0.92
CA THR A 511 -11.32 20.27 -0.66
C THR A 511 -11.23 19.32 -1.86
N SER A 512 -11.48 18.04 -1.65
CA SER A 512 -11.31 17.03 -2.69
C SER A 512 -12.21 17.26 -3.91
N ARG A 513 -13.48 17.61 -3.72
CA ARG A 513 -14.41 17.95 -4.80
C ARG A 513 -14.08 19.27 -5.48
N ASN A 514 -13.54 20.23 -4.74
CA ASN A 514 -13.04 21.46 -5.33
C ASN A 514 -11.84 21.19 -6.23
N ILE A 515 -10.84 20.44 -5.77
CA ILE A 515 -9.65 20.10 -6.55
C ILE A 515 -10.02 19.33 -7.84
N GLU A 516 -10.97 18.39 -7.80
CA GLU A 516 -11.49 17.73 -9.00
C GLU A 516 -11.95 18.73 -10.05
N HIS A 517 -12.67 19.78 -9.62
CA HIS A 517 -13.27 20.78 -10.51
C HIS A 517 -12.25 21.80 -11.02
N VAL A 518 -11.36 22.24 -10.15
CA VAL A 518 -10.46 23.40 -10.41
C VAL A 518 -9.16 22.99 -11.07
N LEU A 519 -8.60 21.84 -10.72
CA LEU A 519 -7.28 21.40 -11.21
C LEU A 519 -7.23 21.26 -12.76
N PRO A 520 -8.24 20.69 -13.45
CA PRO A 520 -8.25 20.66 -14.91
C PRO A 520 -8.32 22.07 -15.54
N ARG A 521 -9.08 22.98 -14.92
CA ARG A 521 -9.24 24.38 -15.41
C ARG A 521 -7.93 25.15 -15.28
N ILE A 522 -7.25 25.03 -14.13
CA ILE A 522 -5.93 25.65 -13.93
C ILE A 522 -4.91 25.06 -14.88
N SER A 523 -4.95 23.74 -15.12
CA SER A 523 -4.08 23.08 -16.09
C SER A 523 -4.28 23.64 -17.51
N ALA A 524 -5.52 23.86 -17.93
CA ALA A 524 -5.83 24.45 -19.24
C ALA A 524 -5.30 25.88 -19.34
N LEU A 525 -5.60 26.75 -18.38
CA LEU A 525 -5.14 28.14 -18.36
C LEU A 525 -3.60 28.24 -18.32
N TYR A 526 -2.97 27.38 -17.52
CA TYR A 526 -1.51 27.32 -17.45
C TYR A 526 -0.91 26.91 -18.79
N ASN A 527 -1.47 25.92 -19.46
CA ASN A 527 -1.04 25.50 -20.79
C ASN A 527 -1.23 26.60 -21.85
N GLU A 528 -2.31 27.38 -21.78
CA GLU A 528 -2.54 28.53 -22.66
C GLU A 528 -1.52 29.65 -22.49
N SER A 529 -0.98 29.82 -21.28
CA SER A 529 0.05 30.84 -20.97
C SER A 529 1.46 30.46 -21.44
N LEU A 530 1.67 29.22 -21.88
CA LEU A 530 2.96 28.70 -22.32
C LEU A 530 3.16 28.84 -23.84
N SER A 531 4.42 28.94 -24.25
CA SER A 531 4.80 28.85 -25.67
C SER A 531 4.47 27.46 -26.26
N ASP A 532 4.33 27.35 -27.57
CA ASP A 532 4.01 26.08 -28.25
C ASP A 532 5.03 24.96 -27.99
N GLU A 533 6.31 25.28 -27.77
CA GLU A 533 7.35 24.31 -27.41
C GLU A 533 7.24 23.86 -25.97
N GLU A 534 6.98 24.78 -25.05
CA GLU A 534 6.83 24.47 -23.63
C GLU A 534 5.57 23.64 -23.38
N ARG A 535 4.48 23.97 -24.08
CA ARG A 535 3.21 23.25 -24.03
C ARG A 535 3.36 21.75 -24.31
N LYS A 536 4.21 21.37 -25.29
CA LYS A 536 4.49 19.97 -25.61
C LYS A 536 5.12 19.16 -24.45
N SER A 537 5.65 19.83 -23.46
CA SER A 537 6.37 19.22 -22.32
C SER A 537 5.63 19.34 -20.98
N VAL A 538 4.36 19.77 -21.01
CA VAL A 538 3.51 19.93 -19.82
C VAL A 538 2.29 19.02 -19.93
N VAL A 539 1.86 18.47 -18.79
CA VAL A 539 0.69 17.59 -18.74
C VAL A 539 -0.62 18.37 -18.87
N HIS A 540 -1.61 17.73 -19.52
CA HIS A 540 -3.00 18.13 -19.50
C HIS A 540 -3.74 17.30 -18.45
N ILE A 541 -4.31 17.93 -17.43
CA ILE A 541 -4.90 17.20 -16.31
C ILE A 541 -6.39 17.00 -16.51
N LYS A 542 -6.83 15.75 -16.32
CA LYS A 542 -8.23 15.39 -16.07
C LYS A 542 -8.35 14.89 -14.65
N ALA A 543 -9.41 15.24 -13.95
CA ALA A 543 -9.60 14.83 -12.56
C ALA A 543 -10.98 14.18 -12.35
N ARG A 544 -11.02 13.21 -11.40
CA ARG A 544 -12.24 12.64 -10.83
C ARG A 544 -12.12 12.59 -9.31
N HIS A 545 -13.24 12.78 -8.62
CA HIS A 545 -13.31 12.66 -7.17
C HIS A 545 -13.81 11.29 -6.75
N VAL A 546 -13.28 10.78 -5.62
CA VAL A 546 -13.77 9.57 -4.95
C VAL A 546 -13.84 9.80 -3.45
N ASP A 547 -14.98 9.44 -2.86
CA ASP A 547 -15.16 9.48 -1.39
C ASP A 547 -15.80 8.20 -0.84
N GLY A 548 -15.84 8.09 0.49
CA GLY A 548 -16.35 6.91 1.17
C GLY A 548 -17.87 6.70 1.02
N SER A 549 -18.62 7.72 0.63
CA SER A 549 -20.08 7.62 0.42
C SER A 549 -20.44 7.00 -0.93
N MET A 550 -19.48 6.90 -1.85
CA MET A 550 -19.65 6.25 -3.15
C MET A 550 -19.71 4.73 -2.99
N GLY A 551 -20.61 4.07 -3.71
CA GLY A 551 -20.64 2.60 -3.78
C GLY A 551 -19.36 2.02 -4.40
N ALA A 552 -19.07 0.74 -4.13
CA ALA A 552 -17.88 0.08 -4.65
C ALA A 552 -17.78 0.15 -6.19
N ALA A 553 -18.92 0.01 -6.88
CA ALA A 553 -18.97 0.11 -8.34
C ALA A 553 -18.48 1.47 -8.87
N GLN A 554 -18.90 2.57 -8.25
CA GLN A 554 -18.48 3.94 -8.65
C GLN A 554 -16.99 4.17 -8.37
N ARG A 555 -16.48 3.66 -7.24
CA ARG A 555 -15.06 3.72 -6.92
C ARG A 555 -14.22 2.93 -7.93
N ASN A 556 -14.66 1.72 -8.25
CA ASN A 556 -13.99 0.86 -9.22
C ASN A 556 -13.98 1.47 -10.62
N ASP A 557 -15.07 2.13 -11.03
CA ASP A 557 -15.12 2.89 -12.29
C ASP A 557 -14.09 4.02 -12.33
N ALA A 558 -13.97 4.79 -11.26
CA ALA A 558 -12.96 5.85 -11.19
C ALA A 558 -11.52 5.30 -11.21
N LEU A 559 -11.29 4.13 -10.61
CA LEU A 559 -9.99 3.46 -10.62
C LEU A 559 -9.68 2.82 -11.98
N ALA A 560 -10.66 2.22 -12.63
CA ALA A 560 -10.54 1.69 -13.99
C ALA A 560 -10.21 2.82 -14.96
N TRP A 561 -10.92 3.95 -14.88
CA TRP A 561 -10.60 5.16 -15.64
C TRP A 561 -9.17 5.67 -15.37
N LEU A 562 -8.71 5.63 -14.11
CA LEU A 562 -7.33 6.01 -13.78
C LEU A 562 -6.30 5.06 -14.40
N ALA A 563 -6.59 3.76 -14.43
CA ALA A 563 -5.69 2.72 -14.93
C ALA A 563 -5.62 2.67 -16.46
N GLU A 564 -6.66 3.10 -17.17
CA GLU A 564 -6.80 3.04 -18.61
C GLU A 564 -5.72 3.87 -19.33
N ASP A 565 -5.18 3.34 -20.44
CA ASP A 565 -4.22 4.07 -21.26
C ASP A 565 -4.92 5.15 -22.12
N SER A 566 -4.43 6.39 -22.03
CA SER A 566 -4.89 7.48 -22.89
C SER A 566 -4.09 7.51 -24.19
N THR A 567 -4.76 7.84 -25.29
CA THR A 567 -4.13 8.07 -26.60
C THR A 567 -3.33 9.39 -26.64
N ASP A 568 -3.66 10.35 -25.77
CA ASP A 568 -2.91 11.58 -25.61
C ASP A 568 -1.69 11.35 -24.69
N PRO A 569 -0.46 11.52 -25.20
CA PRO A 569 0.76 11.32 -24.41
C PRO A 569 0.94 12.35 -23.27
N GLN A 570 0.25 13.50 -23.35
CA GLN A 570 0.31 14.56 -22.34
C GLN A 570 -0.85 14.47 -21.33
N GLU A 571 -1.84 13.61 -21.54
CA GLU A 571 -2.94 13.47 -20.58
C GLU A 571 -2.44 12.84 -19.28
N CYS A 572 -2.69 13.55 -18.16
CA CYS A 572 -2.51 13.06 -16.81
C CYS A 572 -3.86 12.94 -16.11
N ARG A 573 -4.20 11.74 -15.66
CA ARG A 573 -5.42 11.47 -14.90
C ARG A 573 -5.14 11.54 -13.42
N VAL A 574 -5.95 12.29 -12.68
CA VAL A 574 -5.83 12.49 -11.25
C VAL A 574 -7.11 12.07 -10.55
N VAL A 575 -7.02 11.19 -9.57
CA VAL A 575 -8.15 10.89 -8.68
C VAL A 575 -7.93 11.56 -7.35
N THR A 576 -8.88 12.43 -6.95
CA THR A 576 -8.85 13.15 -5.69
C THR A 576 -9.64 12.40 -4.62
N ASN A 577 -9.13 12.33 -3.41
CA ASN A 577 -9.80 11.68 -2.30
C ASN A 577 -9.32 12.21 -0.95
N VAL A 578 -9.95 11.76 0.15
CA VAL A 578 -9.50 12.06 1.51
C VAL A 578 -8.79 10.85 2.12
N ARG A 579 -9.49 9.72 2.31
CA ARG A 579 -8.95 8.50 2.92
C ARG A 579 -9.33 7.23 2.19
N CYS A 580 -10.45 7.21 1.51
CA CYS A 580 -11.05 5.99 0.97
C CYS A 580 -10.12 5.19 0.04
N LEU A 581 -9.16 5.85 -0.59
CA LEU A 581 -8.17 5.21 -1.45
C LEU A 581 -6.83 4.92 -0.75
N SER A 582 -6.72 5.07 0.56
CA SER A 582 -5.53 4.63 1.31
C SER A 582 -5.46 3.11 1.49
N GLU A 583 -6.59 2.41 1.45
CA GLU A 583 -6.68 0.94 1.54
C GLU A 583 -7.47 0.36 0.33
N GLY A 584 -7.21 -0.89 -0.05
CA GLY A 584 -8.02 -1.62 -1.04
C GLY A 584 -7.88 -1.21 -2.52
N VAL A 585 -6.91 -0.35 -2.90
CA VAL A 585 -6.72 0.10 -4.29
C VAL A 585 -5.57 -0.64 -4.96
N ASP A 586 -5.79 -1.22 -6.12
CA ASP A 586 -4.75 -1.83 -6.94
C ASP A 586 -4.62 -1.15 -8.30
N VAL A 587 -3.78 -0.13 -8.38
CA VAL A 587 -3.41 0.56 -9.63
C VAL A 587 -1.87 0.53 -9.80
N PRO A 588 -1.30 -0.54 -10.37
CA PRO A 588 0.16 -0.65 -10.54
C PRO A 588 0.76 0.44 -11.43
N ALA A 589 -0.03 0.98 -12.35
CA ALA A 589 0.38 2.05 -13.28
C ALA A 589 0.48 3.45 -12.64
N LEU A 590 0.24 3.58 -11.33
CA LEU A 590 0.25 4.86 -10.62
C LEU A 590 1.65 5.48 -10.61
N ASP A 591 1.81 6.68 -11.18
CA ASP A 591 3.09 7.37 -11.27
C ASP A 591 3.37 8.25 -10.03
N ALA A 592 2.34 8.93 -9.51
CA ALA A 592 2.49 9.89 -8.42
C ALA A 592 1.41 9.81 -7.35
N VAL A 593 1.80 10.21 -6.14
CA VAL A 593 0.90 10.54 -5.03
C VAL A 593 1.13 12.00 -4.65
N LEU A 594 0.04 12.77 -4.62
CA LEU A 594 0.02 14.20 -4.31
C LEU A 594 -0.52 14.39 -2.90
N PHE A 595 0.28 14.94 -2.00
CA PHE A 595 -0.18 15.32 -0.67
C PHE A 595 -0.46 16.82 -0.60
N LEU A 596 -1.73 17.19 -0.77
CA LEU A 596 -2.17 18.61 -0.77
C LEU A 596 -2.46 19.13 0.63
N SER A 597 -2.50 18.25 1.63
CA SER A 597 -2.72 18.60 3.03
C SER A 597 -2.04 17.61 3.99
N ALA A 598 -1.83 18.03 5.24
CA ALA A 598 -1.19 17.24 6.27
C ALA A 598 -2.00 15.96 6.58
N ARG A 599 -1.29 14.86 6.83
CA ARG A 599 -1.85 13.59 7.25
C ARG A 599 -1.56 13.34 8.73
N ASN A 600 -2.59 12.98 9.47
CA ASN A 600 -2.47 12.68 10.90
C ASN A 600 -2.00 11.24 11.17
N SER A 601 -2.11 10.36 10.18
CA SER A 601 -1.76 8.93 10.30
C SER A 601 -0.51 8.61 9.48
N GLN A 602 0.55 8.17 10.16
CA GLN A 602 1.76 7.66 9.49
C GLN A 602 1.45 6.42 8.64
N VAL A 603 0.52 5.58 9.10
CA VAL A 603 0.08 4.37 8.39
C VAL A 603 -0.52 4.73 7.03
N ASP A 604 -1.43 5.73 6.98
CA ASP A 604 -2.08 6.16 5.73
C ASP A 604 -1.04 6.67 4.72
N VAL A 605 -0.02 7.38 5.18
CA VAL A 605 1.09 7.84 4.34
C VAL A 605 1.84 6.67 3.74
N VAL A 606 2.28 5.73 4.57
CA VAL A 606 3.07 4.56 4.15
C VAL A 606 2.29 3.68 3.19
N GLN A 607 1.00 3.46 3.45
CA GLN A 607 0.13 2.71 2.56
C GLN A 607 -0.05 3.40 1.21
N SER A 608 -0.24 4.73 1.21
CA SER A 608 -0.36 5.52 -0.02
C SER A 608 0.93 5.49 -0.85
N VAL A 609 2.10 5.60 -0.20
CA VAL A 609 3.41 5.48 -0.85
C VAL A 609 3.64 4.07 -1.39
N GLY A 610 3.30 3.04 -0.64
CA GLY A 610 3.41 1.65 -1.10
C GLY A 610 2.65 1.36 -2.40
N ARG A 611 1.59 2.12 -2.71
CA ARG A 611 0.85 2.01 -3.99
C ARG A 611 1.65 2.56 -5.15
N VAL A 612 2.26 3.73 -4.99
CA VAL A 612 3.06 4.33 -6.04
C VAL A 612 4.37 3.57 -6.27
N MET A 613 4.78 2.71 -5.34
CA MET A 613 5.96 1.85 -5.47
C MET A 613 5.69 0.54 -6.22
N ARG A 614 4.47 0.22 -6.59
CA ARG A 614 4.18 -0.99 -7.38
C ARG A 614 4.87 -0.92 -8.74
N SER A 615 5.50 -2.03 -9.14
CA SER A 615 6.16 -2.12 -10.45
C SER A 615 5.12 -2.25 -11.56
N PHE A 616 5.36 -1.55 -12.67
CA PHE A 616 4.51 -1.58 -13.85
C PHE A 616 5.34 -1.76 -15.11
N ARG A 617 4.92 -2.67 -16.00
CA ARG A 617 5.55 -3.00 -17.31
C ARG A 617 7.05 -3.29 -17.20
N ARG A 618 7.44 -4.00 -16.15
CA ARG A 618 8.85 -4.32 -15.89
C ARG A 618 9.50 -5.03 -17.07
N GLY A 619 10.70 -4.56 -17.44
CA GLY A 619 11.47 -5.09 -18.58
C GLY A 619 10.95 -4.65 -19.96
N LYS A 620 9.91 -3.80 -20.02
CA LYS A 620 9.42 -3.18 -21.26
C LYS A 620 10.02 -1.77 -21.44
N PRO A 621 10.02 -1.23 -22.68
CA PRO A 621 10.58 0.12 -22.94
C PRO A 621 9.90 1.23 -22.12
N ASP A 622 8.64 1.04 -21.79
CA ASP A 622 7.81 1.97 -21.00
C ASP A 622 7.70 1.56 -19.52
N GLU A 623 8.67 0.81 -19.01
CA GLU A 623 8.77 0.43 -17.62
C GLU A 623 8.80 1.64 -16.69
N LYS A 624 8.01 1.58 -15.64
CA LYS A 624 8.03 2.56 -14.56
C LYS A 624 9.32 2.45 -13.74
N LYS A 625 10.13 3.51 -13.74
CA LYS A 625 11.42 3.56 -13.05
C LYS A 625 11.32 4.02 -11.61
N TYR A 626 10.45 4.99 -11.33
CA TYR A 626 10.24 5.56 -10.00
C TYR A 626 8.76 5.81 -9.73
N GLY A 627 8.40 5.73 -8.44
CA GLY A 627 7.19 6.33 -7.93
C GLY A 627 7.47 7.73 -7.38
N TYR A 628 6.56 8.68 -7.54
CA TYR A 628 6.78 10.06 -7.13
C TYR A 628 5.83 10.46 -5.99
N ILE A 629 6.38 11.10 -4.98
CA ILE A 629 5.64 11.68 -3.87
C ILE A 629 5.79 13.19 -4.01
N ILE A 630 4.70 13.88 -4.34
CA ILE A 630 4.73 15.32 -4.62
C ILE A 630 4.05 16.07 -3.48
N ILE A 631 4.76 17.05 -2.91
CA ILE A 631 4.32 17.86 -1.79
C ILE A 631 4.48 19.33 -2.19
N PRO A 632 3.42 19.99 -2.70
CA PRO A 632 3.46 21.43 -3.02
C PRO A 632 3.31 22.26 -1.75
N ILE A 633 4.17 23.28 -1.61
CA ILE A 633 4.18 24.20 -0.48
C ILE A 633 4.23 25.62 -1.01
N ILE A 634 3.49 26.52 -0.38
CA ILE A 634 3.55 27.94 -0.67
C ILE A 634 4.40 28.65 0.37
N VAL A 635 5.28 29.51 -0.12
CA VAL A 635 6.07 30.43 0.70
C VAL A 635 5.47 31.82 0.52
N PRO A 636 4.92 32.43 1.58
CA PRO A 636 4.35 33.75 1.50
C PRO A 636 5.39 34.83 1.08
N GLU A 637 4.95 35.83 0.34
CA GLU A 637 5.80 36.92 -0.11
C GLU A 637 6.45 37.65 1.07
N GLY A 638 7.73 37.97 0.94
CA GLY A 638 8.49 38.69 1.96
C GLY A 638 8.92 37.91 3.18
N THR A 639 8.61 36.59 3.26
CA THR A 639 9.13 35.70 4.29
C THR A 639 10.44 35.05 3.87
N THR A 640 11.41 35.06 4.76
CA THR A 640 12.64 34.27 4.51
C THR A 640 12.32 32.75 4.52
N PRO A 641 13.07 31.94 3.78
CA PRO A 641 12.88 30.48 3.79
C PRO A 641 12.95 29.87 5.19
N GLU A 642 13.76 30.44 6.07
CA GLU A 642 13.90 29.99 7.47
C GLU A 642 12.66 30.32 8.31
N GLU A 643 12.09 31.51 8.13
CA GLU A 643 10.84 31.90 8.80
C GLU A 643 9.67 31.08 8.31
N ALA A 644 9.53 30.89 7.00
CA ALA A 644 8.51 30.00 6.42
C ALA A 644 8.62 28.56 6.96
N LEU A 645 9.83 28.02 7.09
CA LEU A 645 10.08 26.69 7.64
C LEU A 645 9.74 26.56 9.13
N ASN A 646 9.72 27.67 9.86
CA ASN A 646 9.31 27.71 11.26
C ASN A 646 7.79 27.76 11.41
N ASP A 647 7.04 28.12 10.35
CA ASP A 647 5.58 28.03 10.34
C ASP A 647 5.15 26.54 10.31
N ASN A 648 4.79 26.05 11.50
CA ASN A 648 4.38 24.67 11.70
C ASN A 648 3.11 24.28 10.93
N LYS A 649 2.32 25.23 10.42
CA LYS A 649 1.11 24.90 9.64
C LYS A 649 1.46 24.56 8.20
N THR A 650 2.23 25.39 7.54
CA THR A 650 2.57 25.25 6.10
C THR A 650 3.43 24.01 5.86
N PHE A 651 4.44 23.78 6.69
CA PHE A 651 5.37 22.65 6.54
C PHE A 651 4.98 21.38 7.30
N SER A 652 3.88 21.39 8.05
CA SER A 652 3.42 20.18 8.79
C SER A 652 3.18 18.98 7.86
N VAL A 653 2.75 19.24 6.64
CA VAL A 653 2.57 18.19 5.59
C VAL A 653 3.88 17.48 5.31
N VAL A 654 4.94 18.26 5.05
CA VAL A 654 6.27 17.71 4.72
C VAL A 654 6.80 16.86 5.87
N TRP A 655 6.77 17.42 7.08
CA TRP A 655 7.32 16.74 8.25
C TRP A 655 6.55 15.48 8.60
N SER A 656 5.22 15.48 8.47
CA SER A 656 4.41 14.28 8.72
C SER A 656 4.72 13.16 7.73
N ILE A 657 4.91 13.49 6.44
CA ILE A 657 5.21 12.51 5.40
C ILE A 657 6.63 11.98 5.53
N LEU A 658 7.62 12.85 5.70
CA LEU A 658 9.02 12.45 5.83
C LEU A 658 9.27 11.62 7.10
N ASN A 659 8.62 11.95 8.22
CA ASN A 659 8.69 11.15 9.44
C ASN A 659 8.04 9.76 9.26
N ALA A 660 6.92 9.68 8.55
CA ALA A 660 6.29 8.40 8.26
C ALA A 660 7.18 7.51 7.37
N LEU A 661 7.79 8.09 6.33
CA LEU A 661 8.73 7.38 5.46
C LEU A 661 9.97 6.91 6.23
N ARG A 662 10.51 7.77 7.09
CA ARG A 662 11.66 7.46 7.91
C ARG A 662 11.43 6.28 8.85
N ALA A 663 10.26 6.20 9.45
CA ALA A 663 9.89 5.11 10.36
C ALA A 663 9.76 3.74 9.67
N HIS A 664 9.57 3.72 8.35
CA HIS A 664 9.25 2.49 7.61
C HIS A 664 10.22 2.17 6.45
N ASP A 665 11.17 3.05 6.14
CA ASP A 665 12.20 2.84 5.13
C ASP A 665 13.59 3.10 5.70
N ASP A 666 14.33 2.04 5.99
CA ASP A 666 15.69 2.11 6.55
C ASP A 666 16.66 2.86 5.63
N HIS A 667 16.48 2.74 4.30
CA HIS A 667 17.30 3.46 3.35
C HIS A 667 17.02 4.97 3.37
N PHE A 668 15.76 5.36 3.52
CA PHE A 668 15.37 6.75 3.68
C PHE A 668 15.85 7.30 5.02
N ASN A 669 15.73 6.51 6.10
CA ASN A 669 16.28 6.87 7.42
C ASN A 669 17.79 7.09 7.35
N ALA A 670 18.54 6.18 6.73
CA ALA A 670 19.97 6.33 6.52
C ALA A 670 20.30 7.58 5.70
N HIS A 671 19.51 7.86 4.66
CA HIS A 671 19.68 9.04 3.82
C HIS A 671 19.50 10.35 4.58
N VAL A 672 18.44 10.47 5.39
CA VAL A 672 18.22 11.64 6.27
C VAL A 672 19.40 11.82 7.24
N ASN A 673 19.89 10.73 7.82
CA ASN A 673 21.06 10.77 8.71
C ASN A 673 22.35 11.15 7.98
N THR A 674 22.52 10.74 6.73
CA THR A 674 23.66 11.16 5.89
C THR A 674 23.63 12.66 5.59
N ILE A 675 22.46 13.21 5.30
CA ILE A 675 22.27 14.66 5.16
C ILE A 675 22.68 15.38 6.45
N ALA A 676 22.26 14.83 7.61
CA ALA A 676 22.60 15.37 8.92
C ALA A 676 24.12 15.44 9.17
N LEU A 677 24.85 14.41 8.75
CA LEU A 677 26.29 14.30 8.99
C LEU A 677 27.14 15.09 8.01
N ASN A 678 26.80 15.09 6.72
CA ASN A 678 27.67 15.54 5.64
C ASN A 678 27.16 16.80 4.93
N LYS A 679 25.96 17.29 5.22
CA LYS A 679 25.28 18.35 4.47
C LYS A 679 25.18 18.04 2.96
N ASP A 680 25.25 16.76 2.61
CA ASP A 680 25.25 16.32 1.22
C ASP A 680 23.80 16.22 0.72
N LYS A 681 23.59 16.70 -0.50
CA LYS A 681 22.27 16.72 -1.13
C LYS A 681 21.96 15.31 -1.64
N GLY A 682 21.20 14.55 -0.89
CA GLY A 682 20.86 13.21 -1.31
C GLY A 682 19.90 13.14 -2.49
N SER A 683 19.94 12.05 -3.22
CA SER A 683 19.17 11.83 -4.46
C SER A 683 17.69 11.46 -4.26
N LYS A 684 17.26 11.10 -3.04
CA LYS A 684 15.88 10.65 -2.76
C LYS A 684 14.89 11.77 -2.49
N VAL A 685 15.33 12.86 -1.89
CA VAL A 685 14.51 14.05 -1.63
C VAL A 685 15.00 15.17 -2.52
N THR A 686 14.13 15.65 -3.38
CA THR A 686 14.39 16.82 -4.21
C THR A 686 13.55 17.97 -3.71
N VAL A 687 14.19 19.08 -3.41
CA VAL A 687 13.53 20.35 -3.14
C VAL A 687 13.73 21.23 -4.38
N GLY A 688 12.65 21.72 -4.97
CA GLY A 688 12.72 22.47 -6.20
C GLY A 688 11.68 23.58 -6.30
N LEU A 689 11.98 24.58 -7.14
CA LEU A 689 11.03 25.58 -7.58
C LEU A 689 10.33 25.07 -8.84
N PRO A 690 9.02 25.30 -9.04
CA PRO A 690 8.38 25.07 -10.32
C PRO A 690 9.08 25.87 -11.41
N GLY A 691 9.28 25.27 -12.57
CA GLY A 691 9.99 25.91 -13.68
C GLY A 691 9.12 26.95 -14.38
N PHE A 692 9.04 28.15 -13.81
CA PHE A 692 8.55 29.32 -14.53
C PHE A 692 9.70 29.98 -15.27
N ARG A 693 9.61 30.07 -16.59
CA ARG A 693 10.38 31.11 -17.28
C ARG A 693 9.72 32.45 -16.93
N GLN A 694 10.49 33.41 -16.45
CA GLN A 694 10.13 34.78 -16.63
C GLN A 694 9.98 35.04 -18.14
N THR A 695 8.76 34.95 -18.67
CA THR A 695 8.44 35.58 -19.92
C THR A 695 8.60 37.08 -19.64
N GLY A 696 9.65 37.62 -20.19
CA GLY A 696 9.89 39.06 -20.12
C GLY A 696 8.58 39.79 -20.36
N VAL A 697 8.36 40.79 -19.53
CA VAL A 697 7.32 41.81 -19.66
C VAL A 697 7.07 42.03 -21.14
N GLY A 698 5.80 41.88 -21.56
CA GLY A 698 5.38 42.02 -22.93
C GLY A 698 5.92 43.26 -23.60
N GLY A 699 6.91 43.05 -24.44
CA GLY A 699 7.39 44.02 -25.39
C GLY A 699 6.38 44.10 -26.52
N SER A 700 5.48 45.07 -26.44
CA SER A 700 4.75 45.60 -27.59
C SER A 700 5.76 45.83 -28.72
N ALA A 701 5.60 45.10 -29.82
CA ALA A 701 6.35 45.37 -31.04
C ALA A 701 6.04 46.79 -31.53
N LEU A 702 6.90 47.72 -31.21
CA LEU A 702 7.06 48.97 -31.94
C LEU A 702 8.45 48.92 -32.58
N SER A 703 8.39 48.75 -33.91
CA SER A 703 9.51 48.97 -34.82
C SER A 703 10.23 50.26 -34.56
N GLY A 704 11.55 50.24 -34.38
CA GLY A 704 12.38 51.40 -34.32
C GLY A 704 13.80 51.07 -33.90
N ASP A 705 14.66 51.04 -34.85
CA ASP A 705 16.12 50.95 -34.83
C ASP A 705 16.77 51.56 -33.58
N THR A 706 17.52 50.75 -32.80
CA THR A 706 18.82 51.16 -32.19
C THR A 706 19.43 49.96 -31.45
N ASN A 707 20.66 49.65 -31.79
CA ASN A 707 21.48 48.48 -31.41
C ASN A 707 22.13 48.53 -29.99
N ASP A 708 21.60 49.28 -29.01
CA ASP A 708 22.30 49.50 -27.72
C ASP A 708 21.53 49.00 -26.51
N HIS A 709 20.36 48.40 -26.67
CA HIS A 709 19.57 47.90 -25.50
C HIS A 709 19.60 46.40 -25.22
N HIS A 710 20.22 45.60 -26.08
CA HIS A 710 20.27 44.13 -25.87
C HIS A 710 21.20 43.70 -24.74
N ASP A 711 22.36 44.36 -24.59
CA ASP A 711 23.33 43.96 -23.56
C ASP A 711 22.87 44.29 -22.13
N ALA A 712 22.19 45.39 -21.91
CA ALA A 712 21.71 45.78 -20.57
C ALA A 712 20.54 44.92 -20.08
N GLN A 713 19.69 44.42 -20.98
CA GLN A 713 18.58 43.55 -20.66
C GLN A 713 19.03 42.10 -20.43
N GLU A 714 20.05 41.63 -21.16
CA GLU A 714 20.68 40.31 -20.91
C GLU A 714 21.43 40.28 -19.58
N ILE A 715 22.15 41.37 -19.23
CA ILE A 715 22.87 41.49 -17.96
C ILE A 715 21.87 41.50 -16.78
N SER A 716 20.76 42.25 -16.91
CA SER A 716 19.72 42.29 -15.89
C SER A 716 19.03 40.91 -15.70
N ASN A 717 18.74 40.21 -16.79
CA ASN A 717 18.16 38.86 -16.73
C ASN A 717 19.13 37.83 -16.14
N GLN A 718 20.43 37.96 -16.39
CA GLN A 718 21.47 37.11 -15.79
C GLN A 718 21.65 37.39 -14.30
N GLU A 719 21.58 38.66 -13.86
CA GLU A 719 21.66 39.05 -12.46
C GLU A 719 20.43 38.55 -11.67
N ILE A 720 19.22 38.69 -12.24
CA ILE A 720 17.99 38.16 -11.65
C ILE A 720 18.03 36.63 -11.55
N ALA A 721 18.47 35.96 -12.62
CA ALA A 721 18.63 34.50 -12.61
C ALA A 721 19.68 34.05 -11.58
N HIS A 722 20.77 34.82 -11.40
CA HIS A 722 21.79 34.56 -10.41
C HIS A 722 21.30 34.79 -8.97
N GLN A 723 20.52 35.84 -8.72
CA GLN A 723 19.89 36.09 -7.42
C GLN A 723 18.84 35.05 -7.07
N LEU A 724 18.00 34.64 -8.01
CA LEU A 724 17.04 33.52 -7.81
C LEU A 724 17.76 32.21 -7.51
N THR A 725 18.88 31.92 -8.18
CA THR A 725 19.70 30.74 -7.92
C THR A 725 20.32 30.77 -6.51
N LEU A 726 20.78 31.94 -6.05
CA LEU A 726 21.32 32.09 -4.70
C LEU A 726 20.23 31.97 -3.62
N GLN A 727 19.07 32.60 -3.81
CA GLN A 727 17.92 32.44 -2.91
C GLN A 727 17.42 31.01 -2.86
N PHE A 728 17.35 30.34 -4.01
CA PHE A 728 16.99 28.93 -4.09
C PHE A 728 17.96 28.04 -3.32
N GLY A 729 19.28 28.26 -3.48
CA GLY A 729 20.31 27.53 -2.75
C GLY A 729 20.20 27.68 -1.23
N ALA A 730 19.87 28.88 -0.76
CA ALA A 730 19.64 29.14 0.66
C ALA A 730 18.37 28.44 1.16
N THR A 731 17.27 28.52 0.43
CA THR A 731 16.01 27.83 0.75
C THR A 731 16.19 26.34 0.83
N GLN A 732 16.89 25.75 -0.14
CA GLN A 732 17.17 24.32 -0.17
C GLN A 732 18.02 23.89 1.02
N GLN A 733 19.07 24.65 1.35
CA GLN A 733 19.90 24.35 2.52
C GLN A 733 19.14 24.48 3.83
N SER A 734 18.27 25.47 3.96
CA SER A 734 17.41 25.66 5.14
C SER A 734 16.40 24.53 5.30
N ILE A 735 15.80 24.06 4.20
CA ILE A 735 14.89 22.90 4.20
C ILE A 735 15.64 21.64 4.64
N PHE A 736 16.84 21.38 4.10
CA PHE A 736 17.65 20.25 4.51
C PHE A 736 18.10 20.33 5.98
N ALA A 737 18.48 21.52 6.46
CA ALA A 737 18.84 21.72 7.86
C ALA A 737 17.66 21.46 8.80
N LYS A 738 16.44 21.96 8.45
CA LYS A 738 15.22 21.70 9.18
C LYS A 738 14.73 20.26 9.09
N LEU A 739 14.92 19.61 7.96
CA LEU A 739 14.64 18.17 7.81
C LEU A 739 15.45 17.36 8.81
N VAL A 740 16.71 17.70 8.99
CA VAL A 740 17.57 17.08 10.01
C VAL A 740 17.07 17.41 11.42
N GLU A 741 16.71 18.66 11.69
CA GLU A 741 16.22 19.09 13.02
C GLU A 741 14.89 18.43 13.38
N LYS A 742 13.91 18.44 12.46
CA LYS A 742 12.55 17.95 12.71
C LYS A 742 12.38 16.45 12.55
N CYS A 743 13.17 15.84 11.68
CA CYS A 743 13.16 14.40 11.42
C CYS A 743 14.36 13.69 12.04
N GLY A 744 15.33 14.42 12.60
CA GLY A 744 16.51 13.87 13.29
C GLY A 744 16.11 13.08 14.53
N ASP A 745 16.62 11.85 14.68
CA ASP A 745 16.43 11.07 15.90
C ASP A 745 17.43 11.54 16.95
N ARG A 746 16.93 12.09 18.07
CA ARG A 746 17.77 12.53 19.19
C ARG A 746 18.51 11.37 19.85
N LEU A 747 17.97 10.15 19.75
CA LEU A 747 18.53 8.93 20.33
C LEU A 747 19.30 8.09 19.29
N TYR A 748 19.56 8.60 18.09
CA TYR A 748 20.19 7.85 17.01
C TYR A 748 21.51 7.20 17.46
N TRP A 749 22.37 7.92 18.14
CA TRP A 749 23.66 7.41 18.61
C TRP A 749 23.52 6.40 19.74
N GLU A 750 22.54 6.56 20.61
CA GLU A 750 22.25 5.62 21.69
C GLU A 750 21.67 4.31 21.13
N ASN A 751 20.70 4.42 20.20
CA ASN A 751 20.14 3.26 19.52
C ASN A 751 21.18 2.54 18.66
N TRP A 752 22.02 3.29 17.93
CA TRP A 752 23.14 2.73 17.16
C TRP A 752 24.16 2.02 18.05
N ALA A 753 24.53 2.60 19.20
CA ALA A 753 25.42 1.99 20.16
C ALA A 753 24.84 0.70 20.74
N ALA A 754 23.53 0.67 21.04
CA ALA A 754 22.83 -0.52 21.50
C ALA A 754 22.83 -1.62 20.43
N GLU A 755 22.52 -1.29 19.16
CA GLU A 755 22.54 -2.23 18.03
C GLU A 755 23.95 -2.80 17.79
N VAL A 756 24.99 -1.95 17.83
CA VAL A 756 26.40 -2.39 17.74
C VAL A 756 26.75 -3.31 18.91
N GLY A 757 26.26 -3.00 20.11
CA GLY A 757 26.41 -3.86 21.30
C GLY A 757 25.78 -5.24 21.12
N GLU A 758 24.60 -5.33 20.55
CA GLU A 758 23.93 -6.61 20.25
C GLU A 758 24.68 -7.40 19.16
N ILE A 759 25.19 -6.72 18.14
CA ILE A 759 26.05 -7.34 17.13
C ILE A 759 27.31 -7.90 17.77
N ALA A 760 27.95 -7.12 18.64
CA ALA A 760 29.15 -7.55 19.37
C ALA A 760 28.90 -8.81 20.22
N LYS A 761 27.81 -8.86 20.96
CA LYS A 761 27.40 -10.07 21.74
C LYS A 761 27.26 -11.30 20.87
N LYS A 762 26.63 -11.15 19.69
CA LYS A 762 26.48 -12.26 18.73
C LYS A 762 27.84 -12.74 18.18
N TYR A 763 28.77 -11.84 17.89
CA TYR A 763 30.11 -12.20 17.45
C TYR A 763 30.91 -12.87 18.58
N ILE A 764 30.87 -12.34 19.79
CA ILE A 764 31.53 -12.95 20.98
C ILE A 764 31.02 -14.36 21.19
N ALA A 765 29.70 -14.57 21.24
CA ALA A 765 29.08 -15.90 21.40
C ALA A 765 29.44 -16.87 20.28
N ARG A 766 29.59 -16.38 19.05
CA ARG A 766 29.98 -17.20 17.90
C ARG A 766 31.45 -17.57 17.94
N ILE A 767 32.34 -16.62 18.23
CA ILE A 767 33.78 -16.86 18.35
C ILE A 767 34.03 -17.83 19.51
N ALA A 768 33.41 -17.60 20.66
CA ALA A 768 33.51 -18.49 21.81
C ALA A 768 33.15 -19.94 21.46
N ARG A 769 32.02 -20.17 20.77
CA ARG A 769 31.64 -21.53 20.31
C ARG A 769 32.67 -22.17 19.40
N LEU A 770 33.27 -21.41 18.48
CA LEU A 770 34.24 -21.92 17.52
C LEU A 770 35.58 -22.28 18.16
N VAL A 771 35.90 -21.66 19.29
CA VAL A 771 37.16 -21.78 19.98
C VAL A 771 37.09 -22.77 21.15
N THR A 772 35.95 -22.82 21.86
CA THR A 772 35.82 -23.66 23.08
C THR A 772 35.17 -25.03 22.83
N SER A 773 34.72 -25.34 21.61
CA SER A 773 34.21 -26.70 21.33
C SER A 773 35.37 -27.73 21.37
N ASP A 774 35.21 -28.79 22.15
CA ASP A 774 36.16 -29.91 22.25
C ASP A 774 36.50 -30.49 20.86
N GLY A 775 37.82 -30.44 20.50
CA GLY A 775 38.28 -30.77 19.16
C GLY A 775 38.09 -29.69 18.10
N GLY A 776 37.84 -28.45 18.52
CA GLY A 776 37.59 -27.33 17.63
C GLY A 776 38.77 -27.04 16.69
N LYS A 777 38.45 -26.97 15.40
CA LYS A 777 39.36 -26.73 14.29
C LYS A 777 40.23 -25.48 14.45
N TYR A 778 39.90 -24.62 15.41
CA TYR A 778 40.52 -23.30 15.61
C TYR A 778 41.05 -23.06 17.03
N SER A 779 41.01 -24.04 17.91
CA SER A 779 41.48 -23.90 19.30
C SER A 779 42.98 -23.59 19.36
N ALA A 780 43.78 -24.31 18.59
CA ALA A 780 45.25 -24.13 18.58
C ALA A 780 45.67 -22.75 18.03
N GLU A 781 45.01 -22.27 16.96
CA GLU A 781 45.28 -20.94 16.38
C GLU A 781 44.87 -19.84 17.36
N PHE A 782 43.81 -20.04 18.12
CA PHE A 782 43.36 -19.11 19.13
C PHE A 782 44.31 -19.08 20.34
N ASP A 783 44.80 -20.20 20.80
CA ASP A 783 45.76 -20.28 21.87
C ASP A 783 47.10 -19.56 21.51
N GLU A 784 47.56 -19.73 20.28
CA GLU A 784 48.68 -18.96 19.75
C GLU A 784 48.42 -17.45 19.73
N PHE A 785 47.19 -17.04 19.34
CA PHE A 785 46.76 -15.66 19.38
C PHE A 785 46.76 -15.09 20.81
N VAL A 786 46.23 -15.82 21.79
CA VAL A 786 46.27 -15.44 23.21
C VAL A 786 47.68 -15.27 23.72
N VAL A 787 48.58 -16.20 23.39
CA VAL A 787 50.02 -16.09 23.75
C VAL A 787 50.63 -14.85 23.14
N THR A 788 50.35 -14.57 21.89
CA THR A 788 50.87 -13.38 21.17
C THR A 788 50.36 -12.08 21.80
N LEU A 789 49.06 -12.00 22.17
CA LEU A 789 48.51 -10.82 22.84
C LEU A 789 49.08 -10.64 24.24
N ARG A 790 49.29 -11.71 25.00
CA ARG A 790 49.93 -11.66 26.33
C ARG A 790 51.39 -11.18 26.26
N HIS A 791 52.09 -11.57 25.21
CA HIS A 791 53.44 -11.13 24.98
C HIS A 791 53.55 -9.65 24.56
N ASN A 792 52.63 -9.20 23.71
CA ASN A 792 52.73 -7.87 23.08
C ASN A 792 51.98 -6.77 23.85
N LEU A 793 50.99 -7.12 24.69
CA LEU A 793 50.15 -6.15 25.42
C LEU A 793 50.25 -6.29 26.92
N ASN A 794 49.78 -7.36 27.53
CA ASN A 794 49.73 -7.58 28.95
C ASN A 794 49.64 -9.08 29.28
N PRO A 795 50.57 -9.63 30.10
CA PRO A 795 50.54 -11.03 30.50
C PRO A 795 49.26 -11.52 31.22
N GLY A 796 48.47 -10.58 31.81
CA GLY A 796 47.23 -10.85 32.54
C GLY A 796 45.96 -10.97 31.66
N ILE A 797 46.07 -10.85 30.35
CA ILE A 797 44.89 -10.93 29.46
C ILE A 797 44.28 -12.34 29.48
N THR A 798 42.95 -12.40 29.75
CA THR A 798 42.21 -13.68 29.73
C THR A 798 41.79 -14.07 28.31
N ALA A 799 41.43 -15.34 28.15
CA ALA A 799 40.90 -15.83 26.86
C ALA A 799 39.58 -15.15 26.46
N GLU A 800 38.69 -14.88 27.43
CA GLU A 800 37.46 -14.14 27.20
C GLU A 800 37.73 -12.73 26.70
N GLN A 801 38.69 -12.02 27.28
CA GLN A 801 39.09 -10.68 26.83
C GLN A 801 39.64 -10.72 25.41
N CYS A 802 40.38 -11.77 25.05
CA CYS A 802 40.89 -11.94 23.69
C CYS A 802 39.71 -12.15 22.69
N ILE A 803 38.67 -12.87 23.06
CA ILE A 803 37.47 -13.05 22.26
C ILE A 803 36.74 -11.70 22.07
N GLU A 804 36.59 -10.92 23.13
CA GLU A 804 35.99 -9.57 23.06
C GLU A 804 36.81 -8.63 22.16
N MET A 805 38.12 -8.61 22.31
CA MET A 805 39.00 -7.80 21.47
C MET A 805 38.92 -8.20 19.99
N LEU A 806 38.86 -9.50 19.71
CA LEU A 806 38.69 -10.01 18.35
C LEU A 806 37.34 -9.61 17.75
N ALA A 807 36.26 -9.73 18.52
CA ALA A 807 34.93 -9.30 18.11
C ALA A 807 34.87 -7.78 17.83
N GLN A 808 35.45 -6.95 18.70
CA GLN A 808 35.55 -5.51 18.50
C GLN A 808 36.37 -5.16 17.26
N HIS A 809 37.48 -5.84 17.02
CA HIS A 809 38.29 -5.63 15.82
C HIS A 809 37.53 -5.96 14.55
N LEU A 810 36.83 -7.08 14.52
CA LEU A 810 36.03 -7.48 13.36
C LEU A 810 34.89 -6.47 13.02
N ILE A 811 34.32 -5.82 14.03
CA ILE A 811 33.27 -4.81 13.87
C ILE A 811 33.87 -3.47 13.42
N THR A 812 34.99 -3.07 14.02
CA THR A 812 35.57 -1.74 13.79
C THR A 812 36.49 -1.67 12.60
N ARG A 813 37.12 -2.79 12.18
CA ARG A 813 38.07 -2.87 11.05
C ARG A 813 37.53 -2.26 9.75
N PRO A 814 36.29 -2.57 9.26
CA PRO A 814 35.79 -1.96 8.04
C PRO A 814 35.64 -0.43 8.12
N VAL A 815 35.36 0.07 9.34
CA VAL A 815 35.24 1.52 9.61
C VAL A 815 36.62 2.17 9.51
N PHE A 816 37.62 1.57 10.16
CA PHE A 816 38.97 2.08 10.11
C PHE A 816 39.61 1.97 8.71
N GLU A 817 39.39 0.88 7.99
CA GLU A 817 39.80 0.73 6.60
C GLU A 817 39.18 1.79 5.69
N ALA A 818 37.91 2.13 5.90
CA ALA A 818 37.26 3.17 5.11
C ALA A 818 37.67 4.60 5.51
N LEU A 819 37.93 4.85 6.81
CA LEU A 819 38.32 6.17 7.32
C LEU A 819 39.80 6.51 6.98
N PHE A 820 40.66 5.51 6.93
CA PHE A 820 42.08 5.65 6.79
C PHE A 820 42.64 4.91 5.57
N ALA A 821 41.83 4.76 4.50
CA ALA A 821 42.23 4.07 3.28
C ALA A 821 43.55 4.58 2.68
N ASP A 822 43.78 5.88 2.79
CA ASP A 822 45.00 6.55 2.24
C ASP A 822 46.23 6.45 3.15
N TYR A 823 46.12 5.94 4.37
CA TYR A 823 47.22 6.01 5.38
C TYR A 823 47.83 4.66 5.76
N GLN A 824 47.43 3.55 5.21
CA GLN A 824 47.87 2.19 5.57
C GLN A 824 48.00 1.94 7.10
N PHE A 825 47.16 2.65 7.87
CA PHE A 825 47.19 2.63 9.34
C PHE A 825 46.96 1.24 9.91
N VAL A 826 46.10 0.48 9.26
CA VAL A 826 45.70 -0.88 9.67
C VAL A 826 46.85 -1.88 9.45
N SER A 827 47.65 -1.70 8.38
CA SER A 827 48.78 -2.59 8.06
C SER A 827 50.03 -2.33 8.91
N ASN A 828 50.20 -1.13 9.45
CA ASN A 828 51.38 -0.72 10.21
C ASN A 828 51.22 -0.87 11.75
N ASN A 829 50.05 -1.25 12.22
CA ASN A 829 49.80 -1.47 13.65
C ASN A 829 50.06 -2.94 14.01
N SER A 830 51.06 -3.17 14.91
CA SER A 830 51.44 -4.52 15.35
C SER A 830 50.31 -5.35 15.93
N ILE A 831 49.38 -4.71 16.61
CA ILE A 831 48.15 -5.36 17.15
C ILE A 831 47.23 -5.75 16.03
N SER A 832 46.98 -4.84 15.08
CA SER A 832 46.19 -5.09 13.90
C SER A 832 46.77 -6.19 13.02
N SER A 833 48.09 -6.24 12.88
CA SER A 833 48.80 -7.29 12.14
C SER A 833 48.69 -8.64 12.82
N SER A 834 48.80 -8.71 14.14
CA SER A 834 48.55 -9.95 14.91
C SER A 834 47.10 -10.43 14.82
N MET A 835 46.17 -9.50 14.72
CA MET A 835 44.71 -9.81 14.49
C MET A 835 44.41 -10.21 13.05
N GLN A 836 45.19 -9.75 12.05
CA GLN A 836 45.06 -10.12 10.64
C GLN A 836 45.58 -11.55 10.32
N LEU A 837 46.55 -12.07 11.08
CA LEU A 837 47.00 -13.45 10.94
C LEU A 837 45.86 -14.45 11.12
N ASN A 838 44.80 -14.06 11.81
CA ASN A 838 43.54 -14.86 11.99
C ASN A 838 42.44 -14.52 10.99
N ASP A 839 42.74 -13.95 9.83
CA ASP A 839 41.78 -13.67 8.74
C ASP A 839 40.97 -14.92 8.28
N ARG A 840 41.44 -16.12 8.58
CA ARG A 840 40.73 -17.37 8.38
C ARG A 840 39.54 -17.50 9.34
N LEU A 841 39.65 -17.10 10.61
CA LEU A 841 38.56 -17.03 11.57
C LEU A 841 37.55 -15.94 11.20
N ALA A 842 38.01 -14.82 10.62
CA ALA A 842 37.18 -13.73 10.15
C ALA A 842 36.31 -14.12 8.92
N ARG A 843 36.87 -14.89 7.97
CA ARG A 843 36.17 -15.35 6.75
C ARG A 843 35.08 -16.38 7.03
N ILE A 844 35.18 -17.12 8.11
CA ILE A 844 34.15 -18.08 8.55
C ILE A 844 32.96 -17.33 9.15
N GLY A 845 33.19 -16.15 9.71
CA GLY A 845 32.14 -15.22 10.15
C GLY A 845 31.22 -14.73 9.05
N SER A 846 31.70 -14.66 7.80
CA SER A 846 31.00 -14.06 6.67
C SER A 846 30.19 -15.04 5.78
N ARG A 847 30.27 -16.34 5.98
CA ARG A 847 29.60 -17.36 5.16
C ARG A 847 28.19 -17.78 5.66
N GLY A 848 27.55 -16.99 6.44
CA GLY A 848 26.14 -17.21 6.83
C GLY A 848 25.53 -15.88 7.22
N GLN A 849 24.66 -15.39 6.37
CA GLN A 849 23.77 -14.22 6.60
C GLN A 849 24.36 -13.17 7.56
N GLY A 850 25.32 -12.42 7.08
CA GLY A 850 25.86 -11.29 7.82
C GLY A 850 25.01 -10.03 7.63
N PRO A 851 25.04 -9.09 8.58
CA PRO A 851 24.33 -7.82 8.47
C PRO A 851 24.98 -6.93 7.40
N HIS A 852 24.74 -7.24 6.13
CA HIS A 852 25.25 -6.43 5.00
C HIS A 852 24.70 -4.99 5.03
N GLY A 853 23.58 -4.74 5.72
CA GLY A 853 23.00 -3.42 5.87
C GLY A 853 23.80 -2.48 6.78
N ALA A 854 24.19 -2.92 7.98
CA ALA A 854 24.93 -2.11 8.93
C ALA A 854 26.37 -1.83 8.46
N PHE A 855 27.02 -2.81 7.81
CA PHE A 855 28.36 -2.64 7.25
C PHE A 855 28.41 -1.73 6.02
N GLN A 856 27.36 -1.71 5.20
CA GLN A 856 27.28 -0.79 4.06
C GLN A 856 27.08 0.66 4.50
N LEU A 857 26.33 0.91 5.57
CA LEU A 857 26.14 2.23 6.17
C LEU A 857 27.45 2.77 6.76
N LEU A 858 28.21 1.93 7.46
CA LEU A 858 29.54 2.28 7.98
C LEU A 858 30.54 2.57 6.84
N ARG A 859 30.48 1.84 5.75
CA ARG A 859 31.36 2.02 4.58
C ARG A 859 31.07 3.31 3.81
N ILE A 860 29.78 3.68 3.68
CA ILE A 860 29.36 4.92 3.02
C ILE A 860 29.76 6.15 3.85
N GLY A 861 29.53 6.13 5.17
CA GLY A 861 29.90 7.22 6.07
C GLY A 861 31.41 7.44 6.19
N ALA A 862 32.22 6.37 6.00
CA ALA A 862 33.68 6.42 6.10
C ALA A 862 34.33 6.87 4.78
N HIS A 863 33.81 6.47 3.62
CA HIS A 863 34.37 6.86 2.31
C HIS A 863 34.20 8.36 2.02
N GLN A 864 33.13 8.97 2.56
CA GLN A 864 32.86 10.40 2.38
C GLN A 864 33.73 11.31 3.27
N ARG A 865 34.29 10.84 4.40
CA ARG A 865 35.18 11.64 5.25
C ARG A 865 36.62 11.71 4.73
N GLY A 866 37.04 10.76 3.91
CA GLY A 866 38.39 10.74 3.33
C GLY A 866 38.62 11.80 2.26
N GLN A 867 37.56 12.29 1.60
CA GLN A 867 37.71 13.22 0.47
C GLN A 867 37.82 14.72 0.85
N ASN A 868 37.65 15.11 2.10
CA ASN A 868 37.54 16.54 2.48
C ASN A 868 38.65 17.05 3.42
N ARG A 869 39.83 16.43 3.48
CA ARG A 869 41.00 17.02 4.18
C ARG A 869 42.11 17.37 3.23
N GLN A 870 42.09 18.59 2.66
CA GLN A 870 43.30 19.26 2.21
C GLN A 870 44.05 19.84 3.44
N PRO A 871 45.37 19.73 3.52
CA PRO A 871 46.15 20.25 4.63
C PRO A 871 46.18 21.78 4.58
N ARG A 872 45.70 22.43 5.62
CA ARG A 872 45.99 23.84 5.86
C ARG A 872 47.45 23.97 6.26
N ARG A 873 48.19 24.76 5.49
CA ARG A 873 49.54 25.24 5.84
C ARG A 873 49.46 26.04 7.13
N GLU A 874 50.28 25.68 8.09
CA GLU A 874 50.63 26.51 9.25
C GLU A 874 51.28 27.77 8.78
N THR A 875 50.78 28.93 9.18
CA THR A 875 51.51 30.19 9.30
C THR A 875 51.45 30.61 10.75
N ASP A 876 52.66 30.70 11.32
CA ASP A 876 52.95 31.27 12.62
C ASP A 876 52.35 32.69 12.79
N GLY A 877 51.99 33.01 14.02
CA GLY A 877 51.75 34.40 14.36
C GLY A 877 51.00 34.68 15.67
N ASN A 878 51.69 34.56 16.74
CA ASN A 878 51.65 35.43 17.95
C ASN A 878 50.36 36.05 18.50
N GLN A 879 50.19 35.77 19.78
CA GLN A 879 49.89 36.68 20.91
C GLN A 879 48.43 36.95 21.33
N LYS A 880 48.21 36.54 22.57
CA LYS A 880 47.58 37.24 23.74
C LYS A 880 46.05 37.28 23.89
N SER A 881 45.71 36.65 25.00
CA SER A 881 44.85 37.08 26.09
C SER A 881 43.37 37.36 25.84
N LEU A 882 42.60 36.59 26.41
CA LEU A 882 41.59 36.62 27.45
C LEU A 882 40.58 35.48 27.26
#